data_bd4827d94ea0bc7ef752a4acfbcb3fea
#
_entry.id   bd4827d94ea0bc7ef752a4acfbcb3fea
#
_cell.length_a   1.000
_cell.length_b   1.000
_cell.length_c   1.000
_cell.angle_alpha   90.00
_cell.angle_beta   90.00
_cell.angle_gamma   90.00
#
_symmetry.space_group_name_H-M   'P 1'
#
loop_
_entity.id
_entity.type
_entity.pdbx_description
1 polymer ?
#
loop_
_entity_poly.entity_id
_entity_poly.type
_entity_poly.pdbx_seq_one_letter_code
_entity_poly.pdbx_strand_id
1 'polypeptide(L)'
;MTLRPLPLLLAALFAATAAHADDIFQRVLVDGSRLNQLGVADSANAGSVTQQQLDARTSYRPGELLEAVPGLIVSQHSGEGKANQFYLRGFNLDHGTDLRTTVDEMPVNQRSHGHGQGWTDLNFLIPELAMRLDYKKGPYAAAQGDFSSAGAASIIYANRLTQGIASAGIGQNGFRRALLADSFDAGDGSLLYALEAQHNDGPFTQPDRYRKLNGVLRYSQGYANNGFNVTAMAYDASWHATDQIPLRAVQEGSLGRFDAIDASDGGKAQRYSLSGAWRQTTDDISSRVSAYMIANRLALFSNFTYAMEDPVNGDQFAQPDRRVTTGLDASHTWHRHTDRGSSDTTIGVQLQNDNIHNGLYHTRQRQILSTTRQDHIVETSIGVYGENSTRWSRSLRTVAGLRADAYRFDVRSDRAANSGQASDHLFSPSLSVIAGPWRETEAYINIGNGFHSNDARGTTITLDPKTGEAADKVTPLVRSRGLELGLRSAAIASLQTSLSLYRLDFDSELLFVGDAGATEAGRPSRRYGIEFASYDQAASWLSLDLDLAYARARSRGSDPAGDFIPGAIEGVAQLAMTVTPQGPWSGSLRLRYFGPRPLIEDNSVRSAASVGLNGRIAYQIDKTLRVEVEGYNLANRRDSAIDYYYASRLPGEAQPVDDIHFHPVESRSLRLTLVKNF
;
A
#
# COMPACT_ATOMS: atom_id res chain seq x y z
N MET A 1 -11.03 -6.90 -36.94
CA MET A 1 -9.71 -6.34 -36.61
C MET A 1 -8.85 -7.47 -36.08
N THR A 2 -7.85 -7.83 -36.85
CA THR A 2 -7.07 -9.05 -36.69
C THR A 2 -6.06 -8.93 -35.59
N LEU A 3 -6.24 -9.74 -34.55
CA LEU A 3 -5.24 -9.99 -33.49
C LEU A 3 -4.06 -10.75 -34.14
N ARG A 4 -2.89 -10.14 -34.15
CA ARG A 4 -1.64 -10.83 -34.47
C ARG A 4 -1.14 -11.59 -33.23
N PRO A 5 -0.60 -12.81 -33.39
CA PRO A 5 -0.32 -13.70 -32.27
C PRO A 5 1.02 -13.36 -31.59
N LEU A 6 0.95 -13.09 -30.29
CA LEU A 6 2.11 -12.94 -29.39
C LEU A 6 2.30 -14.14 -28.42
N PRO A 7 1.84 -15.37 -28.69
CA PRO A 7 2.01 -16.45 -27.69
C PRO A 7 3.20 -17.40 -27.94
N LEU A 8 4.06 -17.17 -28.91
CA LEU A 8 5.10 -18.15 -29.25
C LEU A 8 6.51 -17.85 -28.66
N LEU A 9 6.72 -16.68 -28.07
CA LEU A 9 8.02 -16.36 -27.43
C LEU A 9 8.11 -16.79 -25.96
N LEU A 10 7.01 -17.01 -25.27
CA LEU A 10 7.01 -17.48 -23.86
C LEU A 10 7.26 -18.99 -23.72
N ALA A 11 6.96 -19.79 -24.72
CA ALA A 11 7.10 -21.24 -24.65
C ALA A 11 8.54 -21.75 -24.87
N ALA A 12 9.43 -20.93 -25.42
CA ALA A 12 10.81 -21.34 -25.72
C ALA A 12 11.79 -21.15 -24.55
N LEU A 13 11.39 -20.52 -23.44
CA LEU A 13 12.25 -20.24 -22.28
C LEU A 13 12.22 -21.31 -21.17
N PHE A 14 11.38 -22.36 -21.29
CA PHE A 14 11.17 -23.32 -20.22
C PHE A 14 11.81 -24.70 -20.43
N ALA A 15 12.73 -24.85 -21.38
CA ALA A 15 13.44 -26.10 -21.57
C ALA A 15 14.90 -26.01 -21.08
N ALA A 16 15.12 -26.05 -19.75
CA ALA A 16 16.45 -26.24 -19.19
C ALA A 16 16.39 -27.29 -18.06
N THR A 17 17.24 -28.27 -18.17
CA THR A 17 17.38 -29.47 -17.34
C THR A 17 17.80 -29.17 -15.90
N ALA A 18 17.18 -29.86 -14.96
CA ALA A 18 17.49 -29.82 -13.52
C ALA A 18 18.89 -30.33 -13.22
N ALA A 19 19.71 -29.51 -12.55
CA ALA A 19 20.91 -29.92 -11.85
C ALA A 19 20.74 -29.62 -10.37
N HIS A 20 21.04 -30.60 -9.53
CA HIS A 20 21.00 -30.51 -8.06
C HIS A 20 22.19 -29.70 -7.57
N ALA A 21 21.94 -28.63 -6.85
CA ALA A 21 22.94 -27.89 -6.09
C ALA A 21 22.43 -27.68 -4.66
N ASP A 22 23.29 -28.04 -3.70
CA ASP A 22 23.05 -28.09 -2.28
C ASP A 22 22.84 -26.71 -1.62
N ASP A 23 22.04 -26.75 -0.60
CA ASP A 23 21.45 -25.78 0.30
C ASP A 23 22.46 -24.89 1.06
N ILE A 24 22.93 -23.77 0.54
CA ILE A 24 23.79 -22.83 1.28
C ILE A 24 23.07 -21.52 1.68
N PHE A 25 21.94 -21.15 1.09
CA PHE A 25 21.23 -19.91 1.40
C PHE A 25 19.93 -20.06 2.23
N GLN A 26 19.59 -21.24 2.71
CA GLN A 26 18.42 -21.46 3.56
C GLN A 26 18.67 -21.31 5.08
N ARG A 27 19.80 -20.76 5.51
CA ARG A 27 20.04 -20.46 6.93
C ARG A 27 20.06 -18.97 7.25
N VAL A 28 19.05 -18.21 6.83
CA VAL A 28 18.51 -17.20 7.72
C VAL A 28 17.42 -17.92 8.52
N LEU A 29 17.80 -18.61 9.55
CA LEU A 29 16.88 -19.12 10.56
C LEU A 29 16.09 -17.92 11.07
N VAL A 30 14.82 -17.86 10.68
CA VAL A 30 13.83 -16.91 11.21
C VAL A 30 13.52 -17.39 12.63
N ASP A 31 14.44 -17.12 13.54
CA ASP A 31 14.21 -17.26 14.96
C ASP A 31 13.82 -15.88 15.49
N GLY A 32 12.53 -15.59 15.43
CA GLY A 32 11.99 -14.33 15.90
C GLY A 32 11.03 -13.64 14.91
N SER A 33 10.30 -12.66 15.39
CA SER A 33 9.30 -11.91 14.64
C SER A 33 9.89 -10.88 13.68
N ARG A 34 11.14 -10.45 13.86
CA ARG A 34 11.87 -9.55 12.94
C ARG A 34 13.25 -10.12 12.59
N LEU A 35 13.59 -10.03 11.30
CA LEU A 35 14.93 -10.41 10.85
C LEU A 35 15.95 -9.34 11.26
N ASN A 36 17.08 -9.79 11.82
CA ASN A 36 18.20 -8.88 12.05
C ASN A 36 18.80 -8.46 10.70
N GLN A 37 18.85 -7.18 10.44
CA GLN A 37 19.29 -6.60 9.18
C GLN A 37 20.71 -6.00 9.23
N LEU A 38 21.45 -6.16 10.37
CA LEU A 38 22.85 -5.73 10.47
C LEU A 38 23.71 -6.50 9.46
N GLY A 39 24.55 -5.78 8.77
CA GLY A 39 25.42 -6.33 7.73
C GLY A 39 24.70 -6.59 6.39
N VAL A 40 23.38 -6.42 6.31
CA VAL A 40 22.56 -6.71 5.12
C VAL A 40 21.86 -5.46 4.60
N ALA A 41 21.11 -4.75 5.46
CA ALA A 41 20.35 -3.58 5.04
C ALA A 41 21.25 -2.45 4.52
N ASP A 42 20.77 -1.73 3.54
CA ASP A 42 21.43 -0.57 2.94
C ASP A 42 20.84 0.78 3.45
N SER A 43 19.84 0.71 4.32
CA SER A 43 19.24 1.86 5.02
C SER A 43 18.81 1.45 6.42
N ALA A 44 18.86 2.39 7.38
CA ALA A 44 18.29 2.19 8.71
C ALA A 44 16.77 1.96 8.66
N ASN A 45 16.11 2.42 7.62
CA ASN A 45 14.67 2.32 7.38
C ASN A 45 14.28 1.23 6.38
N ALA A 46 15.09 0.19 6.23
CA ALA A 46 14.74 -1.03 5.52
C ALA A 46 14.54 -2.19 6.52
N GLY A 47 13.62 -3.10 6.24
CA GLY A 47 13.38 -4.24 7.12
C GLY A 47 12.46 -5.28 6.53
N SER A 48 12.40 -6.41 7.22
CA SER A 48 11.53 -7.54 6.89
C SER A 48 10.76 -7.96 8.14
N VAL A 49 9.45 -8.06 8.00
CA VAL A 49 8.51 -8.53 9.02
C VAL A 49 8.10 -9.94 8.67
N THR A 50 8.24 -10.87 9.59
CA THR A 50 7.98 -12.30 9.37
C THR A 50 6.51 -12.64 9.51
N GLN A 51 6.09 -13.80 9.00
CA GLN A 51 4.75 -14.34 9.18
C GLN A 51 4.32 -14.36 10.65
N GLN A 52 5.19 -14.79 11.56
CA GLN A 52 4.89 -14.84 12.99
C GLN A 52 4.43 -13.49 13.54
N GLN A 53 5.07 -12.39 13.14
CA GLN A 53 4.68 -11.05 13.56
C GLN A 53 3.42 -10.57 12.83
N LEU A 54 3.27 -10.91 11.55
CA LEU A 54 2.06 -10.58 10.78
C LEU A 54 0.83 -11.28 11.36
N ASP A 55 0.93 -12.57 11.70
CA ASP A 55 -0.14 -13.37 12.30
C ASP A 55 -0.52 -12.90 13.72
N ALA A 56 0.43 -12.32 14.45
CA ALA A 56 0.17 -11.78 15.79
C ALA A 56 -0.56 -10.44 15.77
N ARG A 57 -0.63 -9.74 14.62
CA ARG A 57 -1.28 -8.43 14.50
C ARG A 57 -2.79 -8.59 14.33
N THR A 58 -3.55 -7.78 15.05
CA THR A 58 -4.97 -7.60 14.77
C THR A 58 -5.13 -6.66 13.60
N SER A 59 -5.89 -7.05 12.58
CA SER A 59 -6.19 -6.22 11.41
C SER A 59 -7.70 -6.23 11.19
N TYR A 60 -8.32 -5.06 11.26
CA TYR A 60 -9.75 -4.95 10.98
C TYR A 60 -10.02 -5.17 9.48
N ARG A 61 -9.13 -4.64 8.63
CA ARG A 61 -9.11 -4.79 7.15
C ARG A 61 -7.76 -5.32 6.66
N PRO A 62 -7.71 -6.05 5.53
CA PRO A 62 -6.45 -6.60 5.01
C PRO A 62 -5.35 -5.56 4.75
N GLY A 63 -5.70 -4.34 4.32
CA GLY A 63 -4.73 -3.27 4.05
C GLY A 63 -3.97 -2.80 5.28
N GLU A 64 -4.52 -2.99 6.49
CA GLU A 64 -3.83 -2.67 7.76
C GLU A 64 -2.59 -3.55 8.01
N LEU A 65 -2.38 -4.60 7.21
CA LEU A 65 -1.14 -5.38 7.23
C LEU A 65 0.08 -4.50 6.97
N LEU A 66 -0.07 -3.45 6.15
CA LEU A 66 1.00 -2.48 5.87
C LEU A 66 1.43 -1.68 7.09
N GLU A 67 0.63 -1.58 8.15
CA GLU A 67 1.06 -0.94 9.41
C GLU A 67 2.16 -1.73 10.15
N ALA A 68 2.58 -2.88 9.61
CA ALA A 68 3.82 -3.53 10.02
C ALA A 68 5.08 -2.77 9.58
N VAL A 69 4.96 -1.84 8.63
CA VAL A 69 6.00 -0.85 8.28
C VAL A 69 6.04 0.22 9.37
N PRO A 70 7.17 0.42 10.08
CA PRO A 70 7.27 1.40 11.15
C PRO A 70 6.87 2.82 10.70
N GLY A 71 6.00 3.48 11.46
CA GLY A 71 5.54 4.84 11.18
C GLY A 71 4.48 4.96 10.07
N LEU A 72 4.04 3.86 9.46
CA LEU A 72 2.93 3.86 8.51
C LEU A 72 1.60 3.72 9.26
N ILE A 73 0.64 4.56 8.93
CA ILE A 73 -0.74 4.50 9.41
C ILE A 73 -1.68 4.23 8.23
N VAL A 74 -2.67 3.40 8.47
CA VAL A 74 -3.74 3.07 7.52
C VAL A 74 -5.07 3.56 8.10
N SER A 75 -5.85 4.30 7.32
CA SER A 75 -7.17 4.77 7.73
C SER A 75 -8.24 4.46 6.68
N GLN A 76 -9.49 4.77 7.00
CA GLN A 76 -10.63 4.57 6.12
C GLN A 76 -11.53 5.80 6.12
N HIS A 77 -12.01 6.19 4.94
CA HIS A 77 -12.87 7.35 4.78
C HIS A 77 -14.24 7.01 4.16
N SER A 78 -14.53 5.75 3.97
CA SER A 78 -15.76 5.26 3.36
C SER A 78 -15.99 3.79 3.75
N GLY A 79 -16.95 3.09 3.14
CA GLY A 79 -17.30 1.72 3.45
C GLY A 79 -16.17 0.69 3.29
N GLU A 80 -16.42 -0.49 3.78
CA GLU A 80 -15.46 -1.61 3.91
C GLU A 80 -14.72 -1.97 2.62
N GLY A 81 -15.35 -1.88 1.45
CA GLY A 81 -14.79 -2.33 0.18
C GLY A 81 -13.95 -1.28 -0.56
N LYS A 82 -13.94 -0.02 -0.09
CA LYS A 82 -13.09 1.02 -0.67
C LYS A 82 -11.64 0.82 -0.22
N ALA A 83 -10.65 1.16 -1.09
CA ALA A 83 -9.24 1.12 -0.72
C ALA A 83 -8.96 2.00 0.50
N ASN A 84 -8.02 1.56 1.32
CA ASN A 84 -7.57 2.33 2.48
C ASN A 84 -6.80 3.59 2.05
N GLN A 85 -6.68 4.52 2.98
CA GLN A 85 -5.80 5.66 2.88
C GLN A 85 -4.55 5.43 3.72
N PHE A 86 -3.39 5.83 3.17
CA PHE A 86 -2.08 5.55 3.76
C PHE A 86 -1.37 6.84 4.14
N TYR A 87 -0.66 6.82 5.27
CA TYR A 87 0.11 7.95 5.78
C TYR A 87 1.51 7.50 6.15
N LEU A 88 2.52 8.17 5.62
CA LEU A 88 3.93 7.87 5.88
C LEU A 88 4.78 9.13 5.66
N ARG A 89 5.76 9.40 6.52
CA ARG A 89 6.77 10.46 6.35
C ARG A 89 6.21 11.85 6.03
N GLY A 90 5.12 12.24 6.67
CA GLY A 90 4.48 13.53 6.44
C GLY A 90 3.67 13.61 5.15
N PHE A 91 3.38 12.47 4.50
CA PHE A 91 2.45 12.39 3.40
C PHE A 91 1.07 11.96 3.89
N ASN A 92 0.06 12.57 3.31
CA ASN A 92 -1.18 11.92 3.01
C ASN A 92 -1.02 11.30 1.61
N LEU A 93 -0.78 9.99 1.55
CA LEU A 93 -0.50 9.28 0.30
C LEU A 93 -1.79 8.99 -0.48
N ASP A 94 -2.90 9.59 -0.03
CA ASP A 94 -4.23 9.25 -0.50
C ASP A 94 -4.39 7.72 -0.55
N HIS A 95 -4.69 7.15 -1.69
CA HIS A 95 -4.83 5.70 -1.83
C HIS A 95 -3.54 4.98 -2.23
N GLY A 96 -2.35 5.58 -2.06
CA GLY A 96 -1.08 4.89 -2.26
C GLY A 96 -0.04 5.59 -3.12
N THR A 97 -0.27 6.83 -3.55
CA THR A 97 0.74 7.65 -4.23
C THR A 97 2.00 7.74 -3.36
N ASP A 98 3.19 7.65 -3.98
CA ASP A 98 4.51 7.68 -3.31
C ASP A 98 4.81 6.54 -2.30
N LEU A 99 3.92 5.55 -2.16
CA LEU A 99 4.19 4.29 -1.49
C LEU A 99 4.04 3.13 -2.49
N ARG A 100 5.14 2.67 -3.08
CA ARG A 100 5.11 1.53 -3.98
C ARG A 100 4.73 0.26 -3.22
N THR A 101 3.59 -0.32 -3.55
CA THR A 101 3.13 -1.57 -2.94
C THR A 101 3.10 -2.67 -3.98
N THR A 102 3.68 -3.83 -3.63
CA THR A 102 3.66 -5.03 -4.47
C THR A 102 3.16 -6.24 -3.69
N VAL A 103 2.51 -7.17 -4.38
CA VAL A 103 2.17 -8.51 -3.89
C VAL A 103 2.74 -9.52 -4.86
N ASP A 104 3.67 -10.36 -4.41
CA ASP A 104 4.38 -11.31 -5.28
C ASP A 104 4.91 -10.65 -6.56
N GLU A 105 5.61 -9.52 -6.42
CA GLU A 105 6.22 -8.75 -7.50
C GLU A 105 5.22 -8.03 -8.44
N MET A 106 3.92 -8.34 -8.35
CA MET A 106 2.87 -7.60 -9.06
C MET A 106 2.62 -6.24 -8.40
N PRO A 107 2.61 -5.12 -9.14
CA PRO A 107 2.23 -3.83 -8.59
C PRO A 107 0.77 -3.84 -8.15
N VAL A 108 0.50 -3.19 -7.01
CA VAL A 108 -0.87 -2.93 -6.55
C VAL A 108 -1.29 -1.52 -6.95
N ASN A 109 -0.37 -0.55 -6.89
CA ASN A 109 -0.63 0.83 -7.28
C ASN A 109 -1.12 0.90 -8.72
N GLN A 110 -2.27 1.53 -8.90
CA GLN A 110 -2.84 1.81 -10.22
C GLN A 110 -2.51 3.25 -10.59
N ARG A 111 -1.76 3.43 -11.68
CA ARG A 111 -1.44 4.74 -12.26
C ARG A 111 -2.75 5.43 -12.64
N SER A 112 -2.81 6.45 -13.35
CA SER A 112 -4.05 7.09 -13.82
C SER A 112 -5.33 6.33 -13.45
N HIS A 113 -6.05 6.74 -12.40
CA HIS A 113 -7.18 5.96 -11.88
C HIS A 113 -8.44 6.82 -11.76
N GLY A 114 -9.63 6.22 -11.98
CA GLY A 114 -10.91 6.91 -11.94
C GLY A 114 -11.20 7.66 -10.65
N HIS A 115 -10.77 7.15 -9.50
CA HIS A 115 -10.92 7.80 -8.20
C HIS A 115 -9.71 8.63 -7.81
N GLY A 116 -8.51 8.05 -7.82
CA GLY A 116 -7.28 8.73 -7.39
C GLY A 116 -6.04 8.01 -7.92
N GLN A 117 -5.07 8.79 -8.36
CA GLN A 117 -3.79 8.31 -8.82
C GLN A 117 -3.11 7.46 -7.74
N GLY A 118 -2.45 6.38 -8.16
CA GLY A 118 -1.76 5.48 -7.25
C GLY A 118 -2.67 4.53 -6.46
N TRP A 119 -3.97 4.45 -6.80
CA TRP A 119 -4.95 3.60 -6.13
C TRP A 119 -4.41 2.23 -5.76
N THR A 120 -4.36 1.94 -4.46
CA THR A 120 -3.80 0.72 -3.88
C THR A 120 -4.87 0.01 -3.06
N ASP A 121 -5.68 -0.80 -3.73
CA ASP A 121 -6.68 -1.65 -3.08
C ASP A 121 -6.04 -2.97 -2.66
N LEU A 122 -5.99 -3.23 -1.36
CA LEU A 122 -5.46 -4.44 -0.74
C LEU A 122 -6.55 -5.37 -0.21
N ASN A 123 -7.82 -5.11 -0.49
CA ASN A 123 -8.92 -5.96 -0.01
C ASN A 123 -8.88 -7.38 -0.58
N PHE A 124 -8.16 -7.61 -1.69
CA PHE A 124 -7.92 -8.95 -2.26
C PHE A 124 -6.90 -9.78 -1.50
N LEU A 125 -6.20 -9.24 -0.49
CA LEU A 125 -5.27 -10.03 0.29
C LEU A 125 -5.99 -11.07 1.16
N ILE A 126 -5.35 -12.24 1.25
CA ILE A 126 -5.60 -13.25 2.27
C ILE A 126 -4.40 -13.20 3.22
N PRO A 127 -4.52 -12.55 4.40
CA PRO A 127 -3.39 -12.28 5.29
C PRO A 127 -2.64 -13.55 5.72
N GLU A 128 -3.33 -14.67 5.89
CA GLU A 128 -2.76 -15.95 6.30
C GLU A 128 -1.77 -16.54 5.28
N LEU A 129 -1.79 -16.07 4.03
CA LEU A 129 -0.82 -16.44 3.01
C LEU A 129 0.44 -15.58 3.04
N ALA A 130 0.43 -14.43 3.74
CA ALA A 130 1.57 -13.53 3.80
C ALA A 130 2.69 -14.12 4.65
N MET A 131 3.73 -14.62 4.01
CA MET A 131 4.91 -15.19 4.68
C MET A 131 5.85 -14.09 5.19
N ARG A 132 5.94 -12.98 4.47
CA ARG A 132 6.85 -11.88 4.76
C ARG A 132 6.36 -10.57 4.16
N LEU A 133 6.66 -9.48 4.85
CA LEU A 133 6.53 -8.12 4.35
C LEU A 133 7.90 -7.45 4.39
N ASP A 134 8.45 -7.11 3.22
CA ASP A 134 9.69 -6.37 3.09
C ASP A 134 9.36 -4.89 2.85
N TYR A 135 10.08 -3.98 3.51
CA TYR A 135 9.89 -2.55 3.31
C TYR A 135 11.22 -1.81 3.22
N LYS A 136 11.20 -0.70 2.50
CA LYS A 136 12.30 0.26 2.42
C LYS A 136 11.71 1.66 2.25
N LYS A 137 12.07 2.58 3.14
CA LYS A 137 11.56 3.96 3.11
C LYS A 137 12.56 4.89 2.42
N GLY A 138 12.03 5.80 1.59
CA GLY A 138 12.80 6.76 0.81
C GLY A 138 13.30 6.23 -0.54
N PRO A 139 13.72 7.14 -1.43
CA PRO A 139 14.07 6.83 -2.82
C PRO A 139 15.55 6.41 -2.97
N TYR A 140 15.99 5.37 -2.26
CA TYR A 140 17.42 5.02 -2.17
C TYR A 140 17.78 3.72 -2.88
N ALA A 141 16.84 3.03 -3.56
CA ALA A 141 17.10 1.79 -4.27
C ALA A 141 16.77 1.93 -5.76
N ALA A 142 17.72 1.60 -6.62
CA ALA A 142 17.55 1.69 -8.07
C ALA A 142 16.48 0.73 -8.61
N ALA A 143 16.25 -0.41 -7.95
CA ALA A 143 15.21 -1.38 -8.31
C ALA A 143 13.78 -0.88 -8.03
N GLN A 144 13.61 0.10 -7.13
CA GLN A 144 12.32 0.74 -6.93
C GLN A 144 12.08 1.76 -8.06
N GLY A 145 10.91 2.02 -8.46
CA GLY A 145 10.61 2.95 -9.55
C GLY A 145 9.52 3.90 -9.12
N ASP A 146 8.49 3.97 -9.95
CA ASP A 146 7.31 4.80 -9.73
C ASP A 146 6.70 4.61 -8.34
N PHE A 147 6.22 5.69 -7.74
CA PHE A 147 5.57 5.74 -6.41
C PHE A 147 6.44 5.32 -5.22
N SER A 148 7.78 5.33 -5.33
CA SER A 148 8.64 4.88 -4.22
C SER A 148 9.29 6.01 -3.40
N SER A 149 8.84 7.26 -3.54
CA SER A 149 9.49 8.41 -2.91
C SER A 149 9.36 8.43 -1.38
N ALA A 150 8.20 8.10 -0.82
CA ALA A 150 8.05 7.90 0.63
C ALA A 150 8.58 6.53 1.06
N GLY A 151 8.41 5.52 0.21
CA GLY A 151 8.89 4.17 0.47
C GLY A 151 8.29 3.12 -0.46
N ALA A 152 8.69 1.88 -0.21
CA ALA A 152 8.15 0.69 -0.86
C ALA A 152 7.84 -0.40 0.16
N ALA A 153 6.78 -1.17 -0.08
CA ALA A 153 6.38 -2.34 0.68
C ALA A 153 6.06 -3.51 -0.27
N SER A 154 6.60 -4.68 0.02
CA SER A 154 6.40 -5.90 -0.75
C SER A 154 5.86 -7.01 0.12
N ILE A 155 4.67 -7.48 -0.16
CA ILE A 155 4.02 -8.61 0.51
C ILE A 155 4.33 -9.87 -0.30
N ILE A 156 4.89 -10.87 0.34
CA ILE A 156 5.31 -12.13 -0.28
C ILE A 156 4.45 -13.24 0.29
N TYR A 157 3.71 -13.93 -0.57
CA TYR A 157 2.91 -15.07 -0.22
C TYR A 157 3.73 -16.36 -0.13
N ALA A 158 3.29 -17.28 0.71
CA ALA A 158 3.87 -18.61 0.80
C ALA A 158 3.79 -19.36 -0.55
N ASN A 159 4.84 -20.06 -0.91
CA ASN A 159 4.81 -21.00 -2.03
C ASN A 159 4.14 -22.33 -1.66
N ARG A 160 4.23 -22.69 -0.38
CA ARG A 160 3.63 -23.88 0.20
C ARG A 160 3.26 -23.58 1.65
N LEU A 161 2.10 -24.02 2.09
CA LEU A 161 1.72 -24.05 3.49
C LEU A 161 2.27 -25.31 4.13
N THR A 162 2.78 -25.19 5.35
CA THR A 162 3.26 -26.33 6.14
C THR A 162 2.10 -27.17 6.69
N GLN A 163 0.94 -26.55 6.85
CA GLN A 163 -0.31 -27.18 7.31
C GLN A 163 -1.47 -26.50 6.60
N GLY A 164 -2.50 -27.25 6.27
CA GLY A 164 -3.76 -26.70 5.80
C GLY A 164 -4.43 -25.87 6.89
N ILE A 165 -5.21 -24.86 6.48
CA ILE A 165 -5.93 -23.94 7.35
C ILE A 165 -7.41 -23.94 6.97
N ALA A 166 -8.29 -24.28 7.91
CA ALA A 166 -9.71 -24.01 7.80
C ALA A 166 -10.11 -23.09 8.95
N SER A 167 -10.66 -21.92 8.66
CA SER A 167 -11.14 -21.00 9.68
C SER A 167 -12.56 -20.53 9.44
N ALA A 168 -13.29 -20.31 10.54
CA ALA A 168 -14.62 -19.74 10.55
C ALA A 168 -14.72 -18.68 11.65
N GLY A 169 -15.01 -17.44 11.27
CA GLY A 169 -15.14 -16.30 12.17
C GLY A 169 -16.54 -15.71 12.16
N ILE A 170 -16.99 -15.27 13.32
CA ILE A 170 -18.22 -14.48 13.51
C ILE A 170 -17.92 -13.29 14.42
N GLY A 171 -18.70 -12.24 14.30
CA GLY A 171 -18.48 -11.05 15.13
C GLY A 171 -19.70 -10.13 15.18
N GLN A 172 -19.52 -9.02 15.89
CA GLN A 172 -20.51 -7.95 15.90
C GLN A 172 -20.66 -7.33 14.51
N ASN A 173 -21.69 -6.53 14.32
CA ASN A 173 -21.98 -5.85 13.05
C ASN A 173 -22.13 -6.82 11.85
N GLY A 174 -22.71 -8.00 12.10
CA GLY A 174 -22.93 -8.99 11.04
C GLY A 174 -21.67 -9.63 10.47
N PHE A 175 -20.49 -9.42 11.08
CA PHE A 175 -19.24 -9.98 10.59
C PHE A 175 -19.27 -11.50 10.52
N ARG A 176 -18.90 -12.04 9.38
CA ARG A 176 -18.71 -13.48 9.13
C ARG A 176 -17.57 -13.66 8.15
N ARG A 177 -16.68 -14.60 8.43
CA ARG A 177 -15.57 -14.94 7.52
C ARG A 177 -15.34 -16.44 7.53
N ALA A 178 -15.07 -17.01 6.36
CA ALA A 178 -14.62 -18.38 6.19
C ALA A 178 -13.40 -18.40 5.28
N LEU A 179 -12.40 -19.19 5.65
CA LEU A 179 -11.19 -19.43 4.86
C LEU A 179 -10.89 -20.93 4.82
N LEU A 180 -10.53 -21.41 3.65
CA LEU A 180 -9.94 -22.74 3.44
C LEU A 180 -8.69 -22.56 2.59
N ALA A 181 -7.54 -22.98 3.09
CA ALA A 181 -6.28 -22.92 2.38
C ALA A 181 -5.46 -24.18 2.68
N ASP A 182 -4.78 -24.73 1.67
CA ASP A 182 -3.89 -25.87 1.84
C ASP A 182 -2.90 -25.97 0.69
N SER A 183 -1.91 -26.84 0.84
CA SER A 183 -0.92 -27.18 -0.17
C SER A 183 -0.68 -28.67 -0.23
N PHE A 184 -0.60 -29.22 -1.42
CA PHE A 184 -0.29 -30.62 -1.65
C PHE A 184 0.75 -30.80 -2.77
N ASP A 185 1.42 -31.95 -2.78
CA ASP A 185 2.40 -32.28 -3.81
C ASP A 185 1.71 -32.49 -5.15
N ALA A 186 2.22 -31.87 -6.20
CA ALA A 186 1.70 -31.96 -7.56
C ALA A 186 2.85 -32.12 -8.55
N GLY A 187 3.13 -33.37 -8.97
CA GLY A 187 4.33 -33.71 -9.72
C GLY A 187 5.59 -33.41 -8.91
N ASP A 188 6.55 -32.70 -9.53
CA ASP A 188 7.82 -32.28 -8.87
C ASP A 188 7.69 -30.98 -8.06
N GLY A 189 6.49 -30.44 -7.93
CA GLY A 189 6.22 -29.20 -7.24
C GLY A 189 5.10 -29.31 -6.21
N SER A 190 4.58 -28.18 -5.79
CA SER A 190 3.43 -28.07 -4.89
C SER A 190 2.36 -27.18 -5.48
N LEU A 191 1.11 -27.53 -5.24
CA LEU A 191 -0.06 -26.72 -5.55
C LEU A 191 -0.63 -26.16 -4.23
N LEU A 192 -0.68 -24.84 -4.10
CA LEU A 192 -1.33 -24.13 -3.01
C LEU A 192 -2.67 -23.60 -3.53
N TYR A 193 -3.72 -23.75 -2.75
CA TYR A 193 -5.01 -23.10 -2.98
C TYR A 193 -5.49 -22.39 -1.71
N ALA A 194 -6.23 -21.29 -1.89
CA ALA A 194 -6.93 -20.61 -0.82
C ALA A 194 -8.27 -20.05 -1.35
N LEU A 195 -9.33 -20.20 -0.55
CA LEU A 195 -10.65 -19.68 -0.83
C LEU A 195 -11.18 -18.96 0.41
N GLU A 196 -11.61 -17.71 0.22
CA GLU A 196 -12.12 -16.86 1.30
C GLU A 196 -13.49 -16.28 0.92
N ALA A 197 -14.41 -16.31 1.88
CA ALA A 197 -15.68 -15.59 1.83
C ALA A 197 -15.84 -14.74 3.08
N GLN A 198 -16.27 -13.47 2.93
CA GLN A 198 -16.47 -12.55 4.05
C GLN A 198 -17.76 -11.74 3.84
N HIS A 199 -18.41 -11.43 4.96
CA HIS A 199 -19.49 -10.46 5.07
C HIS A 199 -19.26 -9.56 6.29
N ASN A 200 -19.58 -8.25 6.16
CA ASN A 200 -19.57 -7.28 7.26
C ASN A 200 -20.59 -6.18 7.00
N ASP A 201 -21.39 -5.83 8.01
CA ASP A 201 -22.36 -4.74 7.91
C ASP A 201 -21.81 -3.40 8.43
N GLY A 202 -20.69 -3.44 9.18
CA GLY A 202 -20.13 -2.26 9.83
C GLY A 202 -21.03 -1.71 10.95
N PRO A 203 -20.59 -0.68 11.69
CA PRO A 203 -21.36 -0.08 12.79
C PRO A 203 -22.37 0.98 12.31
N PHE A 204 -22.52 1.18 11.01
CA PHE A 204 -23.29 2.26 10.41
C PHE A 204 -24.79 2.00 10.45
N THR A 205 -25.59 3.06 10.60
CA THR A 205 -27.06 3.02 10.54
C THR A 205 -27.53 2.47 9.19
N GLN A 206 -26.86 2.88 8.10
CA GLN A 206 -26.96 2.25 6.78
C GLN A 206 -25.90 1.15 6.71
N PRO A 207 -26.27 -0.15 6.82
CA PRO A 207 -25.28 -1.24 6.80
C PRO A 207 -24.48 -1.27 5.51
N ASP A 208 -23.16 -1.48 5.62
CA ASP A 208 -22.25 -1.60 4.47
C ASP A 208 -22.57 -2.82 3.61
N ARG A 209 -23.16 -3.87 4.18
CA ARG A 209 -23.47 -5.13 3.49
C ARG A 209 -22.30 -5.62 2.64
N TYR A 210 -21.10 -5.39 3.15
CA TYR A 210 -19.88 -5.82 2.47
C TYR A 210 -19.88 -7.32 2.24
N ARG A 211 -19.62 -7.72 1.01
CA ARG A 211 -19.47 -9.13 0.61
C ARG A 211 -18.19 -9.25 -0.20
N LYS A 212 -17.37 -10.21 0.16
CA LYS A 212 -16.13 -10.54 -0.53
C LYS A 212 -16.04 -12.02 -0.81
N LEU A 213 -15.64 -12.36 -2.04
CA LEU A 213 -15.15 -13.68 -2.44
C LEU A 213 -13.73 -13.51 -2.96
N ASN A 214 -12.83 -14.35 -2.50
CA ASN A 214 -11.41 -14.25 -2.84
C ASN A 214 -10.83 -15.65 -3.02
N GLY A 215 -9.93 -15.82 -3.99
CA GLY A 215 -9.29 -17.08 -4.28
C GLY A 215 -7.88 -16.91 -4.78
N VAL A 216 -7.00 -17.83 -4.39
CA VAL A 216 -5.61 -17.94 -4.84
C VAL A 216 -5.36 -19.39 -5.23
N LEU A 217 -4.72 -19.59 -6.39
CA LEU A 217 -4.19 -20.86 -6.84
C LEU A 217 -2.74 -20.64 -7.29
N ARG A 218 -1.80 -21.39 -6.70
CA ARG A 218 -0.38 -21.26 -6.99
C ARG A 218 0.27 -22.62 -7.17
N TYR A 219 0.93 -22.80 -8.31
CA TYR A 219 1.87 -23.90 -8.50
C TYR A 219 3.30 -23.40 -8.34
N SER A 220 4.13 -24.12 -7.58
CA SER A 220 5.54 -23.77 -7.32
C SER A 220 6.42 -25.00 -7.44
N GLN A 221 7.56 -24.85 -8.10
CA GLN A 221 8.58 -25.90 -8.19
C GLN A 221 9.96 -25.30 -7.94
N GLY A 222 10.67 -25.79 -6.92
CA GLY A 222 12.05 -25.41 -6.60
C GLY A 222 12.29 -23.92 -6.34
N TYR A 223 11.24 -23.14 -6.05
CA TYR A 223 11.27 -21.67 -6.09
C TYR A 223 12.12 -21.01 -5.00
N ALA A 224 12.53 -21.70 -3.97
CA ALA A 224 13.37 -21.10 -2.93
C ALA A 224 14.64 -20.49 -3.50
N ASN A 225 15.39 -21.25 -4.31
CA ASN A 225 16.66 -20.85 -4.92
C ASN A 225 16.64 -20.98 -6.45
N ASN A 226 16.13 -22.09 -6.96
CA ASN A 226 16.12 -22.41 -8.39
C ASN A 226 14.77 -23.01 -8.75
N GLY A 227 13.96 -22.26 -9.51
CA GLY A 227 12.64 -22.76 -9.89
C GLY A 227 11.70 -21.68 -10.34
N PHE A 228 10.42 -21.97 -10.33
CA PHE A 228 9.40 -21.06 -10.77
C PHE A 228 8.09 -21.21 -9.95
N ASN A 229 7.27 -20.19 -10.00
CA ASN A 229 5.88 -20.28 -9.61
C ASN A 229 4.96 -19.66 -10.67
N VAL A 230 3.72 -20.13 -10.69
CA VAL A 230 2.61 -19.51 -11.44
C VAL A 230 1.44 -19.33 -10.48
N THR A 231 0.91 -18.12 -10.43
CA THR A 231 -0.14 -17.75 -9.49
C THR A 231 -1.33 -17.13 -10.21
N ALA A 232 -2.52 -17.66 -9.95
CA ALA A 232 -3.79 -17.05 -10.35
C ALA A 232 -4.51 -16.54 -9.10
N MET A 233 -5.04 -15.31 -9.16
CA MET A 233 -5.85 -14.72 -8.08
C MET A 233 -7.17 -14.20 -8.64
N ALA A 234 -8.24 -14.31 -7.84
CA ALA A 234 -9.56 -13.81 -8.17
C ALA A 234 -10.19 -13.16 -6.94
N TYR A 235 -10.71 -11.95 -7.11
CA TYR A 235 -11.38 -11.17 -6.07
C TYR A 235 -12.61 -10.50 -6.64
N ASP A 236 -13.75 -10.59 -5.93
CA ASP A 236 -15.00 -9.89 -6.21
C ASP A 236 -15.58 -9.38 -4.88
N ALA A 237 -15.90 -8.09 -4.83
CA ALA A 237 -16.53 -7.50 -3.65
C ALA A 237 -17.58 -6.46 -4.04
N SER A 238 -18.57 -6.29 -3.16
CA SER A 238 -19.59 -5.24 -3.28
C SER A 238 -19.94 -4.71 -1.89
N TRP A 239 -20.31 -3.41 -1.82
CA TRP A 239 -20.64 -2.74 -0.56
C TRP A 239 -21.56 -1.54 -0.76
N HIS A 240 -22.23 -1.15 0.32
CA HIS A 240 -22.72 0.21 0.55
C HIS A 240 -21.67 0.97 1.36
N ALA A 241 -21.78 2.29 1.38
CA ALA A 241 -20.84 3.12 2.13
C ALA A 241 -21.56 4.23 2.87
N THR A 242 -20.99 4.58 4.01
CA THR A 242 -21.15 5.89 4.62
C THR A 242 -19.88 6.67 4.29
N ASP A 243 -19.99 7.68 3.42
CA ASP A 243 -18.90 8.62 3.19
C ASP A 243 -18.75 9.58 4.38
N GLN A 244 -17.78 10.47 4.38
CA GLN A 244 -17.60 11.45 5.44
C GLN A 244 -18.84 12.34 5.60
N ILE A 245 -19.15 12.72 6.84
CA ILE A 245 -20.29 13.56 7.21
C ILE A 245 -19.83 14.85 7.89
N PRO A 246 -20.55 15.98 7.73
CA PRO A 246 -20.16 17.27 8.30
C PRO A 246 -20.35 17.28 9.81
N LEU A 247 -19.33 17.81 10.51
CA LEU A 247 -19.32 17.86 11.97
C LEU A 247 -20.48 18.68 12.55
N ARG A 248 -20.88 19.78 11.87
CA ARG A 248 -22.03 20.62 12.28
C ARG A 248 -23.31 19.83 12.43
N ALA A 249 -23.61 18.94 11.47
CA ALA A 249 -24.84 18.16 11.52
C ALA A 249 -24.90 17.21 12.73
N VAL A 250 -23.74 16.65 13.11
CA VAL A 250 -23.62 15.79 14.29
C VAL A 250 -23.71 16.59 15.59
N GLN A 251 -23.12 17.80 15.63
CA GLN A 251 -23.17 18.69 16.79
C GLN A 251 -24.57 19.24 17.03
N GLU A 252 -25.31 19.55 15.96
CA GLU A 252 -26.70 20.01 16.01
C GLU A 252 -27.69 18.89 16.32
N GLY A 253 -27.25 17.63 16.21
CA GLY A 253 -28.10 16.45 16.44
C GLY A 253 -29.04 16.11 15.27
N SER A 254 -28.86 16.71 14.11
CA SER A 254 -29.60 16.40 12.87
C SER A 254 -29.16 15.08 12.24
N LEU A 255 -27.90 14.65 12.50
CA LEU A 255 -27.33 13.36 12.11
C LEU A 255 -26.71 12.67 13.31
N GLY A 256 -26.84 11.34 13.37
CA GLY A 256 -26.03 10.49 14.24
C GLY A 256 -24.62 10.32 13.66
N ARG A 257 -23.63 10.04 14.52
CA ARG A 257 -22.22 9.87 14.13
C ARG A 257 -21.99 8.76 13.10
N PHE A 258 -22.87 7.78 13.03
CA PHE A 258 -22.80 6.64 12.12
C PHE A 258 -23.89 6.67 11.04
N ASP A 259 -24.53 7.83 10.83
CA ASP A 259 -25.54 7.99 9.79
C ASP A 259 -24.89 8.29 8.43
N ALA A 260 -25.60 7.96 7.37
CA ALA A 260 -25.25 8.30 5.99
C ALA A 260 -26.18 9.40 5.47
N ILE A 261 -25.63 10.35 4.70
CA ILE A 261 -26.43 11.38 4.01
C ILE A 261 -27.00 10.80 2.73
N ASP A 262 -26.18 10.09 1.95
CA ASP A 262 -26.62 9.36 0.76
C ASP A 262 -26.52 7.84 1.00
N ALA A 263 -27.66 7.20 1.21
CA ALA A 263 -27.74 5.76 1.47
C ALA A 263 -27.41 4.90 0.24
N SER A 264 -27.25 5.51 -0.93
CA SER A 264 -26.93 4.82 -2.17
C SER A 264 -25.45 4.80 -2.51
N ASP A 265 -24.59 5.46 -1.72
CA ASP A 265 -23.13 5.41 -1.89
C ASP A 265 -22.58 3.99 -1.70
N GLY A 266 -21.38 3.74 -2.20
CA GLY A 266 -20.73 2.43 -2.13
C GLY A 266 -20.14 1.99 -3.46
N GLY A 267 -19.95 0.68 -3.65
CA GLY A 267 -19.33 0.24 -4.88
C GLY A 267 -19.28 -1.25 -5.10
N LYS A 268 -18.59 -1.59 -6.18
CA LYS A 268 -18.21 -2.95 -6.54
C LYS A 268 -16.79 -2.93 -7.09
N ALA A 269 -15.94 -3.84 -6.61
CA ALA A 269 -14.57 -4.02 -7.06
C ALA A 269 -14.30 -5.47 -7.47
N GLN A 270 -13.54 -5.65 -8.55
CA GLN A 270 -13.12 -6.96 -9.05
C GLN A 270 -11.64 -6.89 -9.44
N ARG A 271 -10.88 -7.94 -9.11
CA ARG A 271 -9.50 -8.11 -9.54
C ARG A 271 -9.23 -9.55 -9.92
N TYR A 272 -8.72 -9.75 -11.13
CA TYR A 272 -8.25 -11.05 -11.60
C TYR A 272 -6.81 -10.89 -12.05
N SER A 273 -5.91 -11.77 -11.61
CA SER A 273 -4.52 -11.71 -12.03
C SER A 273 -3.95 -13.10 -12.32
N LEU A 274 -3.05 -13.12 -13.28
CA LEU A 274 -2.17 -14.25 -13.58
C LEU A 274 -0.74 -13.73 -13.57
N SER A 275 0.14 -14.37 -12.80
CA SER A 275 1.55 -14.04 -12.75
C SER A 275 2.41 -15.29 -12.79
N GLY A 276 3.61 -15.16 -13.30
CA GLY A 276 4.63 -16.18 -13.26
C GLY A 276 5.97 -15.56 -12.87
N ALA A 277 6.72 -16.23 -12.01
CA ALA A 277 8.05 -15.81 -11.62
C ALA A 277 9.00 -16.99 -11.70
N TRP A 278 10.18 -16.74 -12.24
CA TRP A 278 11.29 -17.67 -12.32
C TRP A 278 12.50 -17.09 -11.61
N ARG A 279 13.26 -17.95 -10.95
CA ARG A 279 14.50 -17.60 -10.25
C ARG A 279 15.55 -18.66 -10.45
N GLN A 280 16.79 -18.23 -10.61
CA GLN A 280 17.98 -19.07 -10.59
C GLN A 280 19.07 -18.38 -9.78
N THR A 281 19.65 -19.06 -8.81
CA THR A 281 20.74 -18.56 -7.97
C THR A 281 21.83 -19.62 -7.90
N THR A 282 23.06 -19.21 -8.14
CA THR A 282 24.29 -19.96 -7.95
C THR A 282 25.26 -19.12 -7.11
N ASP A 283 26.44 -19.63 -6.82
CA ASP A 283 27.46 -18.87 -6.07
C ASP A 283 27.88 -17.58 -6.78
N ASP A 284 27.88 -17.57 -8.13
CA ASP A 284 28.38 -16.47 -8.93
C ASP A 284 27.29 -15.55 -9.47
N ILE A 285 26.05 -16.04 -9.63
CA ILE A 285 24.96 -15.28 -10.27
C ILE A 285 23.62 -15.55 -9.60
N SER A 286 22.77 -14.52 -9.68
CA SER A 286 21.32 -14.62 -9.40
C SER A 286 20.55 -13.98 -10.53
N SER A 287 19.58 -14.71 -11.09
CA SER A 287 18.67 -14.21 -12.13
C SER A 287 17.24 -14.35 -11.68
N ARG A 288 16.42 -13.37 -12.00
CA ARG A 288 14.99 -13.38 -11.74
C ARG A 288 14.24 -12.80 -12.92
N VAL A 289 13.13 -13.42 -13.26
CA VAL A 289 12.17 -12.89 -14.24
C VAL A 289 10.77 -13.10 -13.69
N SER A 290 9.95 -12.05 -13.69
CA SER A 290 8.52 -12.14 -13.40
C SER A 290 7.71 -11.45 -14.48
N ALA A 291 6.54 -12.00 -14.78
CA ALA A 291 5.60 -11.42 -15.71
C ALA A 291 4.19 -11.54 -15.14
N TYR A 292 3.34 -10.55 -15.43
CA TYR A 292 1.98 -10.50 -14.90
C TYR A 292 0.98 -9.89 -15.87
N MET A 293 -0.27 -10.28 -15.67
CA MET A 293 -1.45 -9.66 -16.26
C MET A 293 -2.50 -9.50 -15.16
N ILE A 294 -3.01 -8.28 -15.01
CA ILE A 294 -3.98 -7.92 -13.98
C ILE A 294 -5.16 -7.23 -14.65
N ALA A 295 -6.37 -7.75 -14.45
CA ALA A 295 -7.61 -7.13 -14.88
C ALA A 295 -8.37 -6.59 -13.65
N ASN A 296 -8.59 -5.28 -13.58
CA ASN A 296 -9.34 -4.63 -12.51
C ASN A 296 -10.63 -4.01 -13.07
N ARG A 297 -11.66 -3.98 -12.21
CA ARG A 297 -12.88 -3.22 -12.42
C ARG A 297 -13.33 -2.61 -11.12
N LEU A 298 -13.65 -1.32 -11.14
CA LEU A 298 -14.25 -0.58 -10.04
C LEU A 298 -15.50 0.11 -10.57
N ALA A 299 -16.55 0.14 -9.77
CA ALA A 299 -17.67 1.06 -9.88
C ALA A 299 -17.87 1.66 -8.49
N LEU A 300 -17.52 2.94 -8.34
CA LEU A 300 -17.60 3.66 -7.07
C LEU A 300 -18.63 4.77 -7.19
N PHE A 301 -19.49 4.90 -6.18
CA PHE A 301 -20.49 5.95 -6.04
C PHE A 301 -20.24 6.67 -4.72
N SER A 302 -20.09 7.99 -4.77
CA SER A 302 -19.79 8.85 -3.61
C SER A 302 -20.54 10.15 -3.70
N ASN A 303 -20.81 10.76 -2.53
CA ASN A 303 -21.45 12.08 -2.44
C ASN A 303 -20.80 12.87 -1.29
N PHE A 304 -19.92 13.81 -1.60
CA PHE A 304 -19.17 14.56 -0.60
C PHE A 304 -19.75 15.95 -0.31
N THR A 305 -20.40 16.58 -1.29
CA THR A 305 -20.93 17.95 -1.20
C THR A 305 -22.45 17.98 -1.03
N TYR A 306 -23.10 16.82 -1.15
CA TYR A 306 -24.50 16.48 -0.90
C TYR A 306 -25.49 17.12 -1.85
N ALA A 307 -25.77 18.42 -1.71
CA ALA A 307 -26.72 19.19 -2.53
C ALA A 307 -26.18 20.59 -2.84
N MET A 308 -24.86 20.74 -2.93
CA MET A 308 -24.21 22.03 -3.16
C MET A 308 -24.30 22.45 -4.63
N GLU A 309 -23.98 21.55 -5.56
CA GLU A 309 -23.98 21.79 -7.01
C GLU A 309 -25.37 21.55 -7.61
N ASP A 310 -26.05 20.47 -7.25
CA ASP A 310 -27.41 20.13 -7.70
C ASP A 310 -28.36 19.96 -6.49
N PRO A 311 -29.06 21.04 -6.08
CA PRO A 311 -30.00 20.98 -4.96
C PRO A 311 -31.21 20.05 -5.17
N VAL A 312 -31.51 19.65 -6.40
CA VAL A 312 -32.68 18.84 -6.78
C VAL A 312 -32.35 17.35 -6.80
N ASN A 313 -31.22 17.00 -7.43
CA ASN A 313 -30.85 15.60 -7.63
C ASN A 313 -29.78 15.13 -6.65
N GLY A 314 -29.09 16.06 -5.99
CA GLY A 314 -27.91 15.78 -5.17
C GLY A 314 -26.63 15.70 -6.01
N ASP A 315 -25.50 15.70 -5.33
CA ASP A 315 -24.17 15.76 -5.95
C ASP A 315 -23.51 14.37 -6.07
N GLN A 316 -24.28 13.28 -6.00
CA GLN A 316 -23.71 11.95 -6.15
C GLN A 316 -23.04 11.81 -7.51
N PHE A 317 -21.84 11.23 -7.49
CA PHE A 317 -21.09 10.93 -8.70
C PHE A 317 -20.63 9.46 -8.74
N ALA A 318 -20.41 8.98 -9.96
CA ALA A 318 -19.86 7.66 -10.20
C ALA A 318 -18.48 7.75 -10.85
N GLN A 319 -17.55 6.92 -10.37
CA GLN A 319 -16.19 6.78 -10.86
C GLN A 319 -15.93 5.32 -11.27
N PRO A 320 -16.38 4.90 -12.45
CA PRO A 320 -16.00 3.59 -12.97
C PRO A 320 -14.56 3.61 -13.46
N ASP A 321 -13.86 2.49 -13.22
CA ASP A 321 -12.54 2.21 -13.77
C ASP A 321 -12.48 0.75 -14.22
N ARG A 322 -12.04 0.52 -15.44
CA ARG A 322 -11.81 -0.79 -16.01
C ARG A 322 -10.48 -0.81 -16.71
N ARG A 323 -9.60 -1.70 -16.28
CA ARG A 323 -8.24 -1.76 -16.85
C ARG A 323 -7.70 -3.17 -16.98
N VAL A 324 -6.72 -3.28 -17.87
CA VAL A 324 -5.80 -4.40 -17.95
C VAL A 324 -4.39 -3.84 -17.83
N THR A 325 -3.66 -4.30 -16.81
CA THR A 325 -2.25 -3.99 -16.61
C THR A 325 -1.43 -5.23 -16.93
N THR A 326 -0.41 -5.08 -17.75
CA THR A 326 0.56 -6.13 -18.07
C THR A 326 1.96 -5.64 -17.78
N GLY A 327 2.84 -6.52 -17.35
CA GLY A 327 4.24 -6.12 -17.10
C GLY A 327 5.19 -7.28 -17.01
N LEU A 328 6.47 -6.90 -17.02
CA LEU A 328 7.62 -7.77 -16.88
C LEU A 328 8.66 -7.07 -16.02
N ASP A 329 9.24 -7.80 -15.08
CA ASP A 329 10.40 -7.40 -14.29
C ASP A 329 11.47 -8.48 -14.45
N ALA A 330 12.67 -8.11 -14.87
CA ALA A 330 13.80 -9.03 -15.00
C ALA A 330 15.05 -8.40 -14.42
N SER A 331 15.83 -9.19 -13.69
CA SER A 331 17.11 -8.77 -13.15
C SER A 331 18.14 -9.88 -13.17
N HIS A 332 19.39 -9.48 -13.30
CA HIS A 332 20.54 -10.36 -13.24
C HIS A 332 21.61 -9.74 -12.35
N THR A 333 22.12 -10.52 -11.39
CA THR A 333 23.14 -10.11 -10.43
C THR A 333 24.36 -11.00 -10.58
N TRP A 334 25.53 -10.39 -10.67
CA TRP A 334 26.82 -11.06 -10.58
C TRP A 334 27.36 -10.91 -9.16
N HIS A 335 27.72 -12.02 -8.53
CA HIS A 335 28.35 -12.09 -7.22
C HIS A 335 29.85 -12.25 -7.39
N ARG A 336 30.64 -11.35 -6.87
CA ARG A 336 32.10 -11.40 -6.91
C ARG A 336 32.65 -11.41 -5.49
N HIS A 337 33.40 -12.45 -5.18
CA HIS A 337 34.07 -12.59 -3.90
C HIS A 337 35.58 -12.44 -4.11
N THR A 338 36.23 -11.67 -3.25
CA THR A 338 37.68 -11.49 -3.22
C THR A 338 38.17 -11.58 -1.77
N ASP A 339 39.46 -11.80 -1.57
CA ASP A 339 40.07 -11.86 -0.24
C ASP A 339 39.87 -10.59 0.60
N ARG A 340 39.54 -9.46 -0.03
CA ARG A 340 39.34 -8.15 0.61
C ARG A 340 37.89 -7.74 0.79
N GLY A 341 36.95 -8.39 0.12
CA GLY A 341 35.54 -8.05 0.18
C GLY A 341 34.68 -8.76 -0.86
N SER A 342 33.42 -8.38 -0.92
CA SER A 342 32.47 -8.89 -1.91
C SER A 342 31.79 -7.74 -2.66
N SER A 343 31.39 -7.99 -3.89
CA SER A 343 30.66 -7.03 -4.72
C SER A 343 29.56 -7.72 -5.49
N ASP A 344 28.33 -7.23 -5.35
CA ASP A 344 27.16 -7.66 -6.09
C ASP A 344 26.80 -6.57 -7.10
N THR A 345 26.77 -6.91 -8.39
CA THR A 345 26.36 -5.98 -9.43
C THR A 345 25.09 -6.48 -10.09
N THR A 346 24.03 -5.71 -9.99
CA THR A 346 22.70 -6.03 -10.53
C THR A 346 22.38 -5.12 -11.72
N ILE A 347 21.86 -5.68 -12.78
CA ILE A 347 21.19 -4.95 -13.86
C ILE A 347 19.76 -5.47 -13.96
N GLY A 348 18.81 -4.57 -14.17
CA GLY A 348 17.41 -4.97 -14.32
C GLY A 348 16.63 -4.09 -15.29
N VAL A 349 15.50 -4.63 -15.73
CA VAL A 349 14.53 -3.97 -16.62
C VAL A 349 13.12 -4.21 -16.11
N GLN A 350 12.30 -3.18 -16.16
CA GLN A 350 10.89 -3.20 -15.79
C GLN A 350 10.06 -2.62 -16.91
N LEU A 351 9.04 -3.34 -17.34
CA LEU A 351 8.09 -2.94 -18.36
C LEU A 351 6.69 -2.97 -17.76
N GLN A 352 5.88 -1.94 -17.99
CA GLN A 352 4.48 -1.94 -17.63
C GLN A 352 3.65 -1.24 -18.70
N ASN A 353 2.50 -1.82 -19.01
CA ASN A 353 1.50 -1.25 -19.88
C ASN A 353 0.14 -1.32 -19.20
N ASP A 354 -0.54 -0.18 -19.12
CA ASP A 354 -1.90 -0.03 -18.61
C ASP A 354 -2.82 0.38 -19.77
N ASN A 355 -3.90 -0.37 -19.95
CA ASN A 355 -4.98 -0.05 -20.88
C ASN A 355 -6.24 0.19 -20.06
N ILE A 356 -6.70 1.44 -19.99
CA ILE A 356 -7.65 1.94 -19.01
C ILE A 356 -8.84 2.57 -19.70
N HIS A 357 -10.04 2.25 -19.22
CA HIS A 357 -11.28 2.96 -19.51
C HIS A 357 -11.83 3.46 -18.18
N ASN A 358 -11.90 4.76 -18.01
CA ASN A 358 -12.48 5.37 -16.81
C ASN A 358 -13.43 6.51 -17.15
N GLY A 359 -14.17 6.97 -16.14
CA GLY A 359 -15.14 8.03 -16.31
C GLY A 359 -15.51 8.70 -15.00
N LEU A 360 -16.17 9.84 -15.13
CA LEU A 360 -16.83 10.58 -14.07
C LEU A 360 -18.22 10.95 -14.55
N TYR A 361 -19.23 10.57 -13.78
CA TYR A 361 -20.64 10.78 -14.13
C TYR A 361 -21.36 11.39 -12.94
N HIS A 362 -22.21 12.37 -13.19
CA HIS A 362 -23.19 12.81 -12.21
C HIS A 362 -24.31 11.77 -12.12
N THR A 363 -24.66 11.37 -10.91
CA THR A 363 -25.63 10.29 -10.67
C THR A 363 -26.64 10.67 -9.59
N ARG A 364 -27.76 9.97 -9.56
CA ARG A 364 -28.72 9.97 -8.47
C ARG A 364 -29.15 8.54 -8.20
N GLN A 365 -29.00 8.07 -6.97
CA GLN A 365 -29.31 6.67 -6.60
C GLN A 365 -28.64 5.66 -7.55
N ARG A 366 -27.37 5.91 -7.89
CA ARG A 366 -26.55 5.14 -8.85
C ARG A 366 -27.04 5.15 -10.30
N GLN A 367 -28.00 5.98 -10.66
CA GLN A 367 -28.44 6.15 -12.06
C GLN A 367 -27.72 7.37 -12.66
N ILE A 368 -27.13 7.18 -13.82
CA ILE A 368 -26.39 8.24 -14.54
C ILE A 368 -27.39 9.29 -15.04
N LEU A 369 -27.17 10.54 -14.66
CA LEU A 369 -27.88 11.72 -15.13
C LEU A 369 -27.12 12.39 -16.28
N SER A 370 -25.80 12.54 -16.13
CA SER A 370 -24.95 13.17 -17.14
C SER A 370 -23.52 12.63 -17.08
N THR A 371 -22.78 12.79 -18.18
CA THR A 371 -21.37 12.47 -18.27
C THR A 371 -20.56 13.74 -18.05
N THR A 372 -19.69 13.76 -17.03
CA THR A 372 -18.72 14.83 -16.81
C THR A 372 -17.48 14.60 -17.67
N ARG A 373 -16.99 13.34 -17.70
CA ARG A 373 -15.80 12.97 -18.45
C ARG A 373 -15.77 11.46 -18.71
N GLN A 374 -15.27 11.05 -19.88
CA GLN A 374 -14.98 9.66 -20.19
C GLN A 374 -13.69 9.56 -21.00
N ASP A 375 -12.77 8.69 -20.57
CA ASP A 375 -11.46 8.56 -21.17
C ASP A 375 -11.09 7.10 -21.45
N HIS A 376 -10.36 6.92 -22.56
CA HIS A 376 -9.56 5.73 -22.83
C HIS A 376 -8.09 6.10 -22.80
N ILE A 377 -7.32 5.47 -21.92
CA ILE A 377 -5.91 5.77 -21.66
C ILE A 377 -5.07 4.55 -21.95
N VAL A 378 -3.96 4.74 -22.66
CA VAL A 378 -2.88 3.76 -22.77
C VAL A 378 -1.63 4.39 -22.20
N GLU A 379 -1.10 3.78 -21.16
CA GLU A 379 0.11 4.24 -20.47
C GLU A 379 1.16 3.15 -20.51
N THR A 380 2.34 3.48 -21.04
CA THR A 380 3.44 2.50 -21.19
C THR A 380 4.70 3.09 -20.57
N SER A 381 5.41 2.27 -19.79
CA SER A 381 6.69 2.64 -19.20
C SER A 381 7.74 1.55 -19.39
N ILE A 382 8.98 2.00 -19.48
CA ILE A 382 10.18 1.18 -19.37
C ILE A 382 11.12 1.81 -18.36
N GLY A 383 11.58 1.01 -17.39
CA GLY A 383 12.64 1.37 -16.46
C GLY A 383 13.82 0.42 -16.62
N VAL A 384 15.02 0.96 -16.73
CA VAL A 384 16.28 0.19 -16.72
C VAL A 384 17.12 0.67 -15.55
N TYR A 385 17.69 -0.24 -14.79
CA TYR A 385 18.50 0.12 -13.63
C TYR A 385 19.77 -0.74 -13.53
N GLY A 386 20.79 -0.13 -12.91
CA GLY A 386 21.99 -0.81 -12.47
C GLY A 386 22.27 -0.45 -11.02
N GLU A 387 22.66 -1.42 -10.22
CA GLU A 387 23.01 -1.23 -8.82
C GLU A 387 24.25 -2.06 -8.48
N ASN A 388 25.19 -1.46 -7.75
CA ASN A 388 26.36 -2.15 -7.24
C ASN A 388 26.42 -2.02 -5.73
N SER A 389 26.43 -3.15 -5.02
CA SER A 389 26.66 -3.25 -3.58
C SER A 389 28.06 -3.81 -3.35
N THR A 390 28.96 -3.02 -2.79
CA THR A 390 30.35 -3.44 -2.52
C THR A 390 30.66 -3.34 -1.05
N ARG A 391 31.14 -4.43 -0.48
CA ARG A 391 31.72 -4.51 0.86
C ARG A 391 33.23 -4.34 0.74
N TRP A 392 33.71 -3.13 1.05
CA TRP A 392 35.12 -2.75 0.96
C TRP A 392 35.97 -3.31 2.09
N SER A 393 35.36 -3.46 3.25
CA SER A 393 35.98 -4.02 4.46
C SER A 393 34.92 -4.61 5.37
N ARG A 394 35.34 -5.10 6.54
CA ARG A 394 34.40 -5.58 7.57
C ARG A 394 33.49 -4.47 8.12
N SER A 395 33.88 -3.20 7.94
CA SER A 395 33.18 -2.03 8.52
C SER A 395 32.80 -0.95 7.52
N LEU A 396 32.91 -1.21 6.21
CA LEU A 396 32.50 -0.24 5.17
C LEU A 396 31.84 -0.97 4.02
N ARG A 397 30.62 -0.57 3.70
CA ARG A 397 29.83 -1.02 2.57
C ARG A 397 29.23 0.17 1.83
N THR A 398 29.15 0.10 0.51
CA THR A 398 28.47 1.11 -0.33
C THR A 398 27.47 0.41 -1.24
N VAL A 399 26.33 1.07 -1.50
CA VAL A 399 25.39 0.69 -2.54
C VAL A 399 25.20 1.90 -3.45
N ALA A 400 25.59 1.77 -4.72
CA ALA A 400 25.44 2.82 -5.72
C ALA A 400 24.50 2.35 -6.82
N GLY A 401 23.51 3.14 -7.14
CA GLY A 401 22.51 2.83 -8.14
C GLY A 401 22.27 3.94 -9.13
N LEU A 402 21.86 3.57 -10.34
CA LEU A 402 21.38 4.47 -11.37
C LEU A 402 20.18 3.82 -12.06
N ARG A 403 19.11 4.59 -12.20
CA ARG A 403 17.89 4.18 -12.90
C ARG A 403 17.55 5.19 -13.99
N ALA A 404 17.04 4.71 -15.12
CA ALA A 404 16.48 5.49 -16.21
C ALA A 404 15.07 4.99 -16.49
N ASP A 405 14.12 5.91 -16.53
CA ASP A 405 12.72 5.63 -16.82
C ASP A 405 12.24 6.45 -18.00
N ALA A 406 11.43 5.85 -18.86
CA ALA A 406 10.74 6.53 -19.95
C ALA A 406 9.26 6.13 -19.97
N TYR A 407 8.40 7.13 -20.12
CA TYR A 407 6.95 7.01 -20.11
C TYR A 407 6.33 7.56 -21.36
N ARG A 408 5.26 6.92 -21.81
CA ARG A 408 4.38 7.41 -22.86
C ARG A 408 2.94 7.27 -22.44
N PHE A 409 2.19 8.35 -22.61
CA PHE A 409 0.78 8.50 -22.32
C PHE A 409 0.01 8.76 -23.63
N ASP A 410 -1.09 8.07 -23.87
CA ASP A 410 -2.03 8.30 -24.96
C ASP A 410 -3.44 8.38 -24.35
N VAL A 411 -4.07 9.54 -24.45
CA VAL A 411 -5.40 9.83 -23.88
C VAL A 411 -6.37 10.15 -25.00
N ARG A 412 -7.48 9.42 -25.02
CA ARG A 412 -8.63 9.70 -25.88
C ARG A 412 -9.82 10.00 -24.99
N SER A 413 -10.16 11.28 -24.92
CA SER A 413 -11.27 11.81 -24.12
C SER A 413 -12.52 11.96 -25.00
N ASP A 414 -13.68 11.89 -24.37
CA ASP A 414 -14.96 12.31 -24.99
C ASP A 414 -14.96 13.80 -25.35
N ARG A 415 -14.14 14.61 -24.68
CA ARG A 415 -13.80 15.98 -25.09
C ARG A 415 -12.52 15.97 -25.92
N ALA A 416 -12.65 16.14 -27.22
CA ALA A 416 -11.52 16.06 -28.16
C ALA A 416 -10.34 16.97 -27.76
N ALA A 417 -10.61 18.14 -27.16
CA ALA A 417 -9.59 19.10 -26.69
C ALA A 417 -8.71 18.52 -25.58
N ASN A 418 -9.18 17.54 -24.80
CA ASN A 418 -8.45 16.87 -23.73
C ASN A 418 -7.74 15.59 -24.20
N SER A 419 -7.93 15.23 -25.47
CA SER A 419 -7.22 14.11 -26.10
C SER A 419 -5.81 14.51 -26.51
N GLY A 420 -4.86 13.57 -26.44
CA GLY A 420 -3.49 13.84 -26.85
C GLY A 420 -2.51 12.78 -26.41
N GLN A 421 -1.24 13.07 -26.65
CA GLN A 421 -0.11 12.24 -26.23
C GLN A 421 0.88 13.09 -25.45
N ALA A 422 1.48 12.48 -24.43
CA ALA A 422 2.58 13.04 -23.68
C ALA A 422 3.68 11.97 -23.50
N SER A 423 4.91 12.39 -23.30
CA SER A 423 6.02 11.50 -22.94
C SER A 423 7.01 12.24 -22.07
N ASP A 424 7.67 11.50 -21.19
CA ASP A 424 8.72 12.06 -20.34
C ASP A 424 9.74 11.00 -19.97
N HIS A 425 10.90 11.42 -19.46
CA HIS A 425 11.96 10.52 -19.02
C HIS A 425 12.71 11.13 -17.83
N LEU A 426 13.20 10.24 -16.96
CA LEU A 426 13.96 10.63 -15.77
C LEU A 426 15.19 9.75 -15.56
N PHE A 427 16.22 10.35 -14.91
CA PHE A 427 17.36 9.64 -14.34
C PHE A 427 17.33 9.79 -12.82
N SER A 428 17.47 8.68 -12.12
CA SER A 428 17.39 8.60 -10.68
C SER A 428 18.64 7.92 -10.10
N PRO A 429 19.71 8.70 -9.80
CA PRO A 429 20.87 8.18 -9.09
C PRO A 429 20.57 7.97 -7.60
N SER A 430 21.25 6.99 -7.00
CA SER A 430 21.21 6.73 -5.56
C SER A 430 22.58 6.29 -5.04
N LEU A 431 22.86 6.62 -3.78
CA LEU A 431 24.08 6.22 -3.08
C LEU A 431 23.77 6.00 -1.60
N SER A 432 24.13 4.84 -1.09
CA SER A 432 24.12 4.50 0.32
C SER A 432 25.53 4.20 0.78
N VAL A 433 25.96 4.80 1.89
CA VAL A 433 27.22 4.51 2.57
C VAL A 433 26.91 3.97 3.95
N ILE A 434 27.38 2.77 4.22
CA ILE A 434 27.13 2.05 5.49
C ILE A 434 28.46 1.84 6.18
N ALA A 435 28.55 2.35 7.40
CA ALA A 435 29.74 2.26 8.25
C ALA A 435 29.41 1.43 9.51
N GLY A 436 30.24 0.42 9.79
CA GLY A 436 30.02 -0.58 10.83
C GLY A 436 29.90 -2.00 10.27
N PRO A 437 29.52 -3.01 11.12
CA PRO A 437 29.10 -2.83 12.50
C PRO A 437 30.27 -2.61 13.46
N TRP A 438 30.13 -1.65 14.36
CA TRP A 438 30.97 -1.50 15.54
C TRP A 438 30.13 -1.81 16.78
N ARG A 439 30.47 -2.82 17.53
CA ARG A 439 29.67 -3.28 18.67
C ARG A 439 28.19 -3.46 18.29
N GLU A 440 27.94 -4.18 17.20
CA GLU A 440 26.60 -4.44 16.67
C GLU A 440 25.80 -3.16 16.34
N THR A 441 26.51 -2.11 15.85
CA THR A 441 25.87 -0.85 15.45
C THR A 441 26.40 -0.39 14.10
N GLU A 442 25.52 -0.07 13.18
CA GLU A 442 25.79 0.50 11.86
C GLU A 442 25.24 1.91 11.72
N ALA A 443 25.99 2.77 11.04
CA ALA A 443 25.58 4.10 10.63
C ALA A 443 25.37 4.16 9.12
N TYR A 444 24.38 4.92 8.68
CA TYR A 444 23.92 5.00 7.29
C TYR A 444 23.85 6.45 6.83
N ILE A 445 24.30 6.70 5.61
CA ILE A 445 24.05 7.92 4.85
C ILE A 445 23.44 7.48 3.52
N ASN A 446 22.22 7.93 3.24
CA ASN A 446 21.50 7.60 2.02
C ASN A 446 21.15 8.88 1.26
N ILE A 447 21.42 8.93 -0.03
CA ILE A 447 21.06 10.02 -0.94
C ILE A 447 20.45 9.36 -2.17
N GLY A 448 19.32 9.87 -2.66
CA GLY A 448 18.70 9.30 -3.84
C GLY A 448 17.63 10.19 -4.45
N ASN A 449 17.38 9.96 -5.72
CA ASN A 449 16.26 10.53 -6.45
C ASN A 449 15.21 9.46 -6.69
N GLY A 450 13.95 9.87 -6.58
CA GLY A 450 12.77 9.08 -6.95
C GLY A 450 11.81 9.92 -7.77
N PHE A 451 10.66 9.36 -8.05
CA PHE A 451 9.61 10.06 -8.78
C PHE A 451 8.25 9.38 -8.58
N HIS A 452 7.20 10.09 -8.96
CA HIS A 452 5.91 9.51 -9.31
C HIS A 452 5.46 9.96 -10.69
N SER A 453 4.72 9.08 -11.39
CA SER A 453 4.01 9.45 -12.61
C SER A 453 2.71 10.15 -12.24
N ASN A 454 2.37 11.24 -12.94
CA ASN A 454 1.07 11.89 -12.81
C ASN A 454 -0.01 11.15 -13.61
N ASP A 455 -1.27 11.41 -13.28
CA ASP A 455 -2.40 10.89 -14.04
C ASP A 455 -2.32 11.38 -15.50
N ALA A 456 -2.41 10.44 -16.43
CA ALA A 456 -2.28 10.72 -17.85
C ALA A 456 -3.27 11.80 -18.35
N ARG A 457 -4.47 11.85 -17.75
CA ARG A 457 -5.50 12.84 -18.08
C ARG A 457 -5.04 14.27 -17.81
N GLY A 458 -4.29 14.49 -16.73
CA GLY A 458 -3.69 15.77 -16.39
C GLY A 458 -2.57 16.18 -17.35
N THR A 459 -1.86 15.22 -17.97
CA THR A 459 -0.77 15.53 -18.92
C THR A 459 -1.25 16.05 -20.27
N THR A 460 -2.51 15.79 -20.62
CA THR A 460 -3.10 16.18 -21.93
C THR A 460 -4.24 17.18 -21.79
N ILE A 461 -4.72 17.45 -20.58
CA ILE A 461 -5.85 18.35 -20.31
C ILE A 461 -5.61 19.74 -20.89
N THR A 462 -6.64 20.34 -21.43
CA THR A 462 -6.66 21.75 -21.90
C THR A 462 -7.92 22.48 -21.46
N LEU A 463 -8.97 21.74 -21.12
CA LEU A 463 -10.22 22.26 -20.62
C LEU A 463 -10.65 21.49 -19.37
N ASP A 464 -11.05 22.20 -18.33
CA ASP A 464 -11.67 21.60 -17.16
C ASP A 464 -12.92 20.80 -17.57
N PRO A 465 -13.08 19.55 -17.12
CA PRO A 465 -14.20 18.70 -17.56
C PRO A 465 -15.56 19.17 -17.01
N LYS A 466 -15.62 19.89 -15.89
CA LYS A 466 -16.85 20.41 -15.31
C LYS A 466 -17.21 21.79 -15.84
N THR A 467 -16.29 22.73 -15.71
CA THR A 467 -16.56 24.16 -16.04
C THR A 467 -16.38 24.47 -17.51
N GLY A 468 -15.54 23.69 -18.23
CA GLY A 468 -15.16 23.97 -19.61
C GLY A 468 -14.16 25.12 -19.74
N GLU A 469 -13.64 25.66 -18.65
CA GLU A 469 -12.60 26.67 -18.62
C GLU A 469 -11.24 26.11 -19.03
N ALA A 470 -10.28 26.96 -19.37
CA ALA A 470 -8.93 26.54 -19.70
C ALA A 470 -8.26 25.92 -18.48
N ALA A 471 -7.61 24.78 -18.66
CA ALA A 471 -6.85 24.06 -17.64
C ALA A 471 -5.40 23.85 -18.07
N ASP A 472 -4.49 23.99 -17.13
CA ASP A 472 -3.05 23.76 -17.35
C ASP A 472 -2.69 22.29 -17.30
N LYS A 473 -1.78 21.87 -18.16
CA LYS A 473 -1.22 20.52 -18.15
C LYS A 473 -0.27 20.32 -16.97
N VAL A 474 -0.32 19.13 -16.38
CA VAL A 474 0.65 18.74 -15.36
C VAL A 474 1.89 18.08 -15.98
N THR A 475 3.03 18.18 -15.28
CA THR A 475 4.26 17.46 -15.65
C THR A 475 4.02 15.96 -15.58
N PRO A 476 4.37 15.17 -16.61
CA PRO A 476 4.12 13.73 -16.60
C PRO A 476 4.83 12.98 -15.49
N LEU A 477 6.08 13.32 -15.15
CA LEU A 477 6.87 12.69 -14.11
C LEU A 477 7.39 13.73 -13.12
N VAL A 478 7.02 13.59 -11.85
CA VAL A 478 7.43 14.49 -10.77
C VAL A 478 8.61 13.91 -10.01
N ARG A 479 9.70 14.66 -9.98
CA ARG A 479 10.92 14.25 -9.28
C ARG A 479 10.85 14.49 -7.79
N SER A 480 11.40 13.54 -7.03
CA SER A 480 11.71 13.68 -5.61
C SER A 480 13.21 13.50 -5.33
N ARG A 481 13.68 14.08 -4.22
CA ARG A 481 15.07 13.97 -3.76
C ARG A 481 15.07 13.67 -2.29
N GLY A 482 15.81 12.63 -1.89
CA GLY A 482 15.91 12.17 -0.51
C GLY A 482 17.34 12.25 0.02
N LEU A 483 17.45 12.64 1.27
CA LEU A 483 18.68 12.54 2.10
C LEU A 483 18.27 11.92 3.44
N GLU A 484 19.03 10.93 3.91
CA GLU A 484 18.78 10.27 5.19
C GLU A 484 20.08 9.99 5.92
N LEU A 485 20.07 10.23 7.24
CA LEU A 485 21.08 9.80 8.18
C LEU A 485 20.44 8.80 9.12
N GLY A 486 21.05 7.64 9.29
CA GLY A 486 20.47 6.57 10.08
C GLY A 486 21.46 5.86 10.98
N LEU A 487 20.93 5.28 12.04
CA LEU A 487 21.63 4.34 12.93
C LEU A 487 20.78 3.09 13.11
N ARG A 488 21.42 1.94 13.14
CA ARG A 488 20.80 0.66 13.49
C ARG A 488 21.69 -0.04 14.49
N SER A 489 21.12 -0.58 15.57
CA SER A 489 21.86 -1.25 16.63
C SER A 489 21.15 -2.52 17.11
N ALA A 490 21.92 -3.56 17.34
CA ALA A 490 21.57 -4.77 18.08
C ALA A 490 22.61 -5.04 19.21
N ALA A 491 23.22 -3.98 19.75
CA ALA A 491 24.24 -4.09 20.81
C ALA A 491 23.71 -4.71 22.09
N ILE A 492 22.41 -4.68 22.32
CA ILE A 492 21.71 -5.44 23.36
C ILE A 492 21.05 -6.63 22.67
N ALA A 493 21.36 -7.84 23.09
CA ALA A 493 21.00 -9.07 22.39
C ALA A 493 19.50 -9.27 22.13
N SER A 494 18.63 -8.77 23.04
CA SER A 494 17.16 -8.85 22.87
C SER A 494 16.58 -7.69 22.06
N LEU A 495 17.35 -6.60 21.84
CA LEU A 495 16.85 -5.31 21.40
C LEU A 495 17.45 -4.91 20.04
N GLN A 496 16.61 -4.78 19.05
CA GLN A 496 16.94 -4.18 17.77
C GLN A 496 16.34 -2.77 17.71
N THR A 497 17.16 -1.76 17.40
CA THR A 497 16.70 -0.38 17.27
C THR A 497 17.15 0.22 15.95
N SER A 498 16.35 1.13 15.43
CA SER A 498 16.73 2.01 14.34
C SER A 498 16.28 3.44 14.60
N LEU A 499 17.13 4.39 14.24
CA LEU A 499 16.86 5.82 14.29
C LEU A 499 17.24 6.42 12.96
N SER A 500 16.38 7.27 12.40
CA SER A 500 16.72 8.01 11.19
C SER A 500 16.24 9.45 11.23
N LEU A 501 17.02 10.32 10.59
CA LEU A 501 16.70 11.69 10.27
C LEU A 501 16.63 11.79 8.75
N TYR A 502 15.55 12.32 8.19
CA TYR A 502 15.40 12.41 6.75
C TYR A 502 14.95 13.79 6.28
N ARG A 503 15.27 14.09 5.02
CA ARG A 503 14.74 15.19 4.25
C ARG A 503 14.27 14.65 2.90
N LEU A 504 13.07 15.03 2.49
CA LEU A 504 12.48 14.75 1.17
C LEU A 504 12.05 16.07 0.53
N ASP A 505 12.51 16.34 -0.68
CA ASP A 505 12.09 17.47 -1.50
C ASP A 505 11.33 16.94 -2.71
N PHE A 506 10.19 17.56 -3.05
CA PHE A 506 9.39 17.27 -4.24
C PHE A 506 9.31 18.49 -5.13
N ASP A 507 9.34 18.27 -6.44
CA ASP A 507 9.20 19.35 -7.43
C ASP A 507 7.73 19.77 -7.59
N SER A 508 6.76 18.92 -7.21
CA SER A 508 5.32 19.23 -7.14
C SER A 508 4.64 18.29 -6.13
N GLU A 509 3.60 18.77 -5.44
CA GLU A 509 2.64 17.89 -4.76
C GLU A 509 1.56 17.49 -5.74
N LEU A 510 1.17 16.23 -5.73
CA LEU A 510 -0.02 15.80 -6.43
C LEU A 510 -1.22 16.02 -5.52
N LEU A 511 -2.15 16.85 -5.98
CA LEU A 511 -3.45 17.02 -5.36
C LEU A 511 -4.49 16.38 -6.28
N PHE A 512 -5.17 15.35 -5.81
CA PHE A 512 -6.32 14.79 -6.48
C PHE A 512 -7.58 15.51 -5.99
N VAL A 513 -8.31 16.11 -6.92
CA VAL A 513 -9.61 16.72 -6.66
C VAL A 513 -10.67 15.67 -7.01
N GLY A 514 -11.14 14.93 -5.99
CA GLY A 514 -11.94 13.71 -6.15
C GLY A 514 -13.19 13.86 -7.01
N ASP A 515 -13.92 14.93 -6.84
CA ASP A 515 -15.17 15.22 -7.56
C ASP A 515 -14.96 15.99 -8.86
N ALA A 516 -13.78 16.55 -9.09
CA ALA A 516 -13.41 17.15 -10.36
C ALA A 516 -12.93 16.11 -11.38
N GLY A 517 -12.45 14.96 -10.93
CA GLY A 517 -11.88 13.94 -11.79
C GLY A 517 -10.62 14.40 -12.52
N ALA A 518 -9.91 15.38 -11.97
CA ALA A 518 -8.72 15.98 -12.52
C ALA A 518 -7.62 16.07 -11.47
N THR A 519 -6.37 16.07 -11.92
CA THR A 519 -5.19 16.25 -11.10
C THR A 519 -4.67 17.66 -11.29
N GLU A 520 -4.38 18.36 -10.21
CA GLU A 520 -3.72 19.67 -10.25
C GLU A 520 -2.28 19.51 -9.76
N ALA A 521 -1.33 20.13 -10.47
CA ALA A 521 0.04 20.24 -10.01
C ALA A 521 0.11 21.22 -8.84
N GLY A 522 0.44 20.72 -7.65
CA GLY A 522 0.67 21.56 -6.49
C GLY A 522 2.04 22.22 -6.50
N ARG A 523 2.27 23.08 -5.51
CA ARG A 523 3.59 23.73 -5.29
C ARG A 523 4.65 22.70 -4.94
N PRO A 524 5.96 22.97 -5.22
CA PRO A 524 7.04 22.17 -4.68
C PRO A 524 6.96 22.09 -3.16
N SER A 525 7.38 20.98 -2.59
CA SER A 525 7.29 20.76 -1.15
C SER A 525 8.60 20.27 -0.53
N ARG A 526 8.66 20.30 0.78
CA ARG A 526 9.75 19.76 1.58
C ARG A 526 9.25 19.14 2.87
N ARG A 527 9.83 17.98 3.16
CA ARG A 527 9.61 17.25 4.41
C ARG A 527 10.89 17.01 5.16
N TYR A 528 10.85 17.18 6.47
CA TYR A 528 11.86 16.74 7.43
C TYR A 528 11.20 15.82 8.43
N GLY A 529 11.91 14.79 8.86
CA GLY A 529 11.37 13.93 9.88
C GLY A 529 12.44 13.17 10.67
N ILE A 530 11.98 12.65 11.80
CA ILE A 530 12.69 11.71 12.65
C ILE A 530 11.83 10.47 12.83
N GLU A 531 12.43 9.30 12.70
CA GLU A 531 11.78 8.01 12.89
C GLU A 531 12.62 7.16 13.82
N PHE A 532 11.97 6.56 14.81
CA PHE A 532 12.55 5.60 15.73
C PHE A 532 11.72 4.33 15.70
N ALA A 533 12.35 3.18 15.52
CA ALA A 533 11.72 1.88 15.63
C ALA A 533 12.54 0.99 16.55
N SER A 534 11.86 0.25 17.41
CA SER A 534 12.47 -0.64 18.38
C SER A 534 11.69 -1.95 18.45
N TYR A 535 12.39 -3.05 18.40
CA TYR A 535 11.88 -4.38 18.65
C TYR A 535 12.68 -5.03 19.76
N ASP A 536 12.03 -5.39 20.87
CA ASP A 536 12.65 -6.04 22.02
C ASP A 536 12.02 -7.42 22.26
N GLN A 537 12.82 -8.47 22.18
CA GLN A 537 12.46 -9.79 22.66
C GLN A 537 12.75 -9.87 24.16
N ALA A 538 11.93 -9.17 24.99
CA ALA A 538 12.12 -8.98 26.43
C ALA A 538 12.19 -10.30 27.19
N ALA A 539 11.51 -11.34 26.69
CA ALA A 539 11.61 -12.72 27.18
C ALA A 539 11.31 -13.69 26.02
N SER A 540 11.61 -14.96 26.17
CA SER A 540 11.30 -15.98 25.14
C SER A 540 9.82 -16.04 24.75
N TRP A 541 8.95 -15.54 25.60
CA TRP A 541 7.48 -15.52 25.43
C TRP A 541 6.90 -14.10 25.23
N LEU A 542 7.72 -13.03 25.32
CA LEU A 542 7.25 -11.63 25.28
C LEU A 542 8.09 -10.81 24.31
N SER A 543 7.46 -10.24 23.31
CA SER A 543 8.06 -9.23 22.45
C SER A 543 7.32 -7.89 22.55
N LEU A 544 8.08 -6.81 22.44
CA LEU A 544 7.62 -5.43 22.45
C LEU A 544 8.08 -4.72 21.19
N ASP A 545 7.17 -4.07 20.49
CA ASP A 545 7.45 -3.21 19.33
C ASP A 545 7.07 -1.77 19.69
N LEU A 546 7.96 -0.82 19.43
CA LEU A 546 7.69 0.61 19.57
C LEU A 546 8.16 1.35 18.33
N ASP A 547 7.23 2.02 17.66
CA ASP A 547 7.49 2.86 16.52
C ASP A 547 7.05 4.30 16.81
N LEU A 548 7.94 5.25 16.61
CA LEU A 548 7.69 6.68 16.78
C LEU A 548 8.13 7.40 15.51
N ALA A 549 7.28 8.25 14.95
CA ALA A 549 7.61 9.05 13.80
C ALA A 549 7.09 10.48 13.98
N TYR A 550 7.91 11.45 13.64
CA TYR A 550 7.53 12.86 13.54
C TYR A 550 7.99 13.42 12.20
N ALA A 551 7.11 14.16 11.54
CA ALA A 551 7.37 14.80 10.27
C ALA A 551 6.89 16.26 10.26
N ARG A 552 7.61 17.11 9.55
CA ARG A 552 7.21 18.47 9.21
C ARG A 552 7.18 18.60 7.70
N ALA A 553 6.00 18.76 7.14
CA ALA A 553 5.76 18.93 5.71
C ALA A 553 5.33 20.37 5.42
N ARG A 554 5.94 21.01 4.42
CA ARG A 554 5.61 22.37 4.00
C ARG A 554 5.72 22.51 2.48
N SER A 555 4.81 23.28 1.89
CA SER A 555 4.96 23.80 0.54
C SER A 555 6.11 24.80 0.50
N ARG A 556 6.78 24.88 -0.63
CA ARG A 556 7.87 25.84 -0.88
C ARG A 556 7.36 27.04 -1.66
N GLY A 557 7.98 28.19 -1.44
CA GLY A 557 7.53 29.46 -1.99
C GLY A 557 6.56 30.19 -1.06
N SER A 558 6.30 31.46 -1.35
CA SER A 558 5.33 32.27 -0.61
C SER A 558 3.95 32.17 -1.25
N ASP A 559 2.93 31.96 -0.44
CA ASP A 559 1.53 31.97 -0.84
C ASP A 559 0.70 32.62 0.28
N PRO A 560 -0.20 33.56 -0.02
CA PRO A 560 -1.09 34.12 0.98
C PRO A 560 -1.96 33.10 1.71
N ALA A 561 -2.29 31.97 1.07
CA ALA A 561 -3.06 30.88 1.67
C ALA A 561 -2.28 30.12 2.74
N GLY A 562 -0.94 30.23 2.78
CA GLY A 562 -0.09 29.51 3.74
C GLY A 562 0.85 28.49 3.10
N ASP A 563 1.60 27.77 3.95
CA ASP A 563 2.59 26.77 3.51
C ASP A 563 2.36 25.36 4.06
N PHE A 564 1.33 25.16 4.85
CA PHE A 564 0.98 23.83 5.33
C PHE A 564 0.40 22.98 4.20
N ILE A 565 0.61 21.69 4.28
CA ILE A 565 0.05 20.73 3.31
C ILE A 565 -1.15 20.04 3.97
N PRO A 566 -2.38 20.24 3.45
CA PRO A 566 -3.58 19.63 4.02
C PRO A 566 -3.45 18.12 4.15
N GLY A 567 -3.84 17.56 5.30
CA GLY A 567 -3.78 16.14 5.58
C GLY A 567 -2.39 15.59 5.88
N ALA A 568 -1.30 16.38 5.78
CA ALA A 568 0.06 15.92 6.05
C ALA A 568 0.22 15.49 7.51
N ILE A 569 0.57 14.22 7.73
CA ILE A 569 0.75 13.66 9.07
C ILE A 569 1.97 14.25 9.76
N GLU A 570 1.83 14.68 11.04
CA GLU A 570 2.92 15.21 11.82
C GLU A 570 3.47 14.21 12.84
N GLY A 571 2.62 13.51 13.57
CA GLY A 571 3.04 12.59 14.62
C GLY A 571 2.34 11.23 14.57
N VAL A 572 3.13 10.16 14.70
CA VAL A 572 2.66 8.78 14.78
C VAL A 572 3.37 8.06 15.91
N ALA A 573 2.62 7.27 16.68
CA ALA A 573 3.20 6.31 17.61
C ALA A 573 2.44 4.98 17.54
N GLN A 574 3.17 3.88 17.57
CA GLN A 574 2.61 2.54 17.69
C GLN A 574 3.38 1.80 18.77
N LEU A 575 2.65 1.14 19.67
CA LEU A 575 3.20 0.23 20.68
C LEU A 575 2.47 -1.09 20.56
N ALA A 576 3.18 -2.19 20.38
CA ALA A 576 2.62 -3.51 20.37
C ALA A 576 3.32 -4.41 21.40
N MET A 577 2.54 -5.23 22.07
CA MET A 577 2.98 -6.29 22.95
C MET A 577 2.47 -7.61 22.39
N THR A 578 3.35 -8.57 22.20
CA THR A 578 2.97 -9.91 21.71
C THR A 578 3.46 -10.96 22.71
N VAL A 579 2.54 -11.84 23.10
CA VAL A 579 2.79 -12.99 23.97
C VAL A 579 2.76 -14.25 23.11
N THR A 580 3.92 -14.89 22.95
CA THR A 580 4.04 -16.20 22.29
C THR A 580 3.69 -17.32 23.26
N PRO A 581 3.18 -18.48 22.78
CA PRO A 581 2.66 -19.51 23.67
C PRO A 581 3.72 -20.09 24.60
N GLN A 582 3.44 -20.02 25.89
CA GLN A 582 4.11 -20.81 26.95
C GLN A 582 3.10 -21.78 27.58
N GLY A 583 2.28 -22.41 26.75
CA GLY A 583 1.13 -23.21 27.11
C GLY A 583 0.05 -22.99 26.04
N PRO A 584 -1.23 -23.17 26.37
CA PRO A 584 -2.30 -23.05 25.37
C PRO A 584 -2.67 -21.59 25.02
N TRP A 585 -2.16 -20.59 25.73
CA TRP A 585 -2.53 -19.19 25.55
C TRP A 585 -1.50 -18.41 24.76
N SER A 586 -1.97 -17.58 23.84
CA SER A 586 -1.18 -16.55 23.16
C SER A 586 -2.02 -15.28 22.99
N GLY A 587 -1.38 -14.15 22.70
CA GLY A 587 -2.12 -12.94 22.49
C GLY A 587 -1.26 -11.76 22.09
N SER A 588 -1.93 -10.67 21.73
CA SER A 588 -1.27 -9.40 21.44
C SER A 588 -2.17 -8.23 21.84
N LEU A 589 -1.53 -7.11 22.18
CA LEU A 589 -2.18 -5.83 22.43
C LEU A 589 -1.44 -4.76 21.64
N ARG A 590 -2.18 -3.89 20.97
CA ARG A 590 -1.63 -2.85 20.12
C ARG A 590 -2.30 -1.51 20.42
N LEU A 591 -1.47 -0.53 20.75
CA LEU A 591 -1.85 0.88 20.87
C LEU A 591 -1.34 1.61 19.63
N ARG A 592 -2.20 2.42 19.03
CA ARG A 592 -1.94 3.25 17.86
C ARG A 592 -2.33 4.69 18.15
N TYR A 593 -1.43 5.63 17.90
CA TYR A 593 -1.67 7.06 17.97
C TYR A 593 -1.47 7.68 16.58
N PHE A 594 -2.49 8.37 16.10
CA PHE A 594 -2.50 9.15 14.88
C PHE A 594 -2.71 10.61 15.26
N GLY A 595 -1.65 11.41 15.14
CA GLY A 595 -1.61 12.79 15.65
C GLY A 595 -2.48 13.77 14.85
N PRO A 596 -2.74 14.95 15.43
CA PRO A 596 -3.45 16.02 14.75
C PRO A 596 -2.62 16.52 13.56
N ARG A 597 -3.32 16.98 12.51
CA ARG A 597 -2.72 17.44 11.25
C ARG A 597 -3.45 18.67 10.70
N PRO A 598 -2.79 19.52 9.91
CA PRO A 598 -3.43 20.65 9.24
C PRO A 598 -4.49 20.13 8.24
N LEU A 599 -5.62 20.79 8.14
CA LEU A 599 -6.66 20.50 7.16
C LEU A 599 -6.74 21.57 6.07
N ILE A 600 -6.11 22.72 6.27
CA ILE A 600 -5.96 23.81 5.30
C ILE A 600 -4.55 24.42 5.39
N GLU A 601 -4.19 25.20 4.39
CA GLU A 601 -2.82 25.70 4.14
C GLU A 601 -2.34 26.70 5.19
N ASP A 602 -3.23 27.48 5.81
CA ASP A 602 -2.89 28.46 6.87
C ASP A 602 -2.84 27.83 8.27
N ASN A 603 -3.20 26.51 8.38
CA ASN A 603 -3.25 25.75 9.63
C ASN A 603 -4.27 26.27 10.68
N SER A 604 -5.23 27.11 10.29
CA SER A 604 -6.27 27.59 11.21
C SER A 604 -7.28 26.48 11.57
N VAL A 605 -7.42 25.48 10.71
CA VAL A 605 -8.25 24.29 10.96
C VAL A 605 -7.37 23.03 11.02
N ARG A 606 -7.53 22.26 12.08
CA ARG A 606 -6.78 21.01 12.33
C ARG A 606 -7.70 19.87 12.69
N SER A 607 -7.30 18.65 12.30
CA SER A 607 -7.93 17.43 12.80
C SER A 607 -7.68 17.23 14.29
N ALA A 608 -8.52 16.44 14.95
CA ALA A 608 -8.21 15.86 16.26
C ALA A 608 -7.21 14.70 16.12
N ALA A 609 -6.59 14.32 17.25
CA ALA A 609 -5.83 13.07 17.32
C ALA A 609 -6.78 11.87 17.46
N SER A 610 -6.37 10.72 16.91
CA SER A 610 -7.06 9.45 17.04
C SER A 610 -6.19 8.43 17.77
N VAL A 611 -6.79 7.67 18.70
CA VAL A 611 -6.12 6.64 19.51
C VAL A 611 -6.87 5.33 19.42
N GLY A 612 -6.25 4.30 18.84
CA GLY A 612 -6.81 2.96 18.73
C GLY A 612 -6.12 1.99 19.69
N LEU A 613 -6.91 1.18 20.38
CA LEU A 613 -6.44 0.05 21.19
C LEU A 613 -7.11 -1.22 20.67
N ASN A 614 -6.32 -2.13 20.10
CA ASN A 614 -6.79 -3.41 19.58
C ASN A 614 -6.05 -4.54 20.29
N GLY A 615 -6.68 -5.70 20.38
CA GLY A 615 -6.06 -6.85 21.03
C GLY A 615 -6.61 -8.17 20.54
N ARG A 616 -5.83 -9.22 20.75
CA ARG A 616 -6.17 -10.60 20.39
C ARG A 616 -5.76 -11.52 21.54
N ILE A 617 -6.60 -12.49 21.83
CA ILE A 617 -6.31 -13.62 22.73
C ILE A 617 -6.65 -14.89 21.98
N ALA A 618 -5.76 -15.86 21.99
CA ALA A 618 -5.98 -17.15 21.38
C ALA A 618 -5.73 -18.28 22.40
N TYR A 619 -6.55 -19.32 22.32
CA TYR A 619 -6.45 -20.53 23.13
C TYR A 619 -6.32 -21.76 22.25
N GLN A 620 -5.20 -22.48 22.37
CA GLN A 620 -4.95 -23.74 21.68
C GLN A 620 -5.66 -24.87 22.40
N ILE A 621 -6.73 -25.41 21.82
CA ILE A 621 -7.52 -26.51 22.40
C ILE A 621 -6.75 -27.82 22.29
N ASP A 622 -6.20 -28.09 21.11
CA ASP A 622 -5.32 -29.23 20.83
C ASP A 622 -4.24 -28.83 19.79
N LYS A 623 -3.42 -29.74 19.32
CA LYS A 623 -2.33 -29.45 18.39
C LYS A 623 -2.78 -28.81 17.06
N THR A 624 -4.05 -28.91 16.72
CA THR A 624 -4.62 -28.53 15.43
C THR A 624 -5.77 -27.53 15.52
N LEU A 625 -6.41 -27.39 16.69
CA LEU A 625 -7.61 -26.58 16.88
C LEU A 625 -7.33 -25.42 17.84
N ARG A 626 -7.62 -24.20 17.39
CA ARG A 626 -7.42 -22.96 18.13
C ARG A 626 -8.69 -22.08 18.07
N VAL A 627 -9.01 -21.44 19.16
CA VAL A 627 -10.05 -20.40 19.25
C VAL A 627 -9.35 -19.06 19.46
N GLU A 628 -9.79 -18.05 18.75
CA GLU A 628 -9.28 -16.68 18.81
C GLU A 628 -10.40 -15.69 19.09
N VAL A 629 -10.14 -14.73 19.95
CA VAL A 629 -10.99 -13.57 20.18
C VAL A 629 -10.18 -12.32 19.86
N GLU A 630 -10.66 -11.54 18.90
CA GLU A 630 -10.10 -10.25 18.54
C GLU A 630 -11.03 -9.13 19.00
N GLY A 631 -10.44 -8.08 19.54
CA GLY A 631 -11.14 -6.89 19.96
C GLY A 631 -10.58 -5.65 19.28
N TYR A 632 -11.48 -4.85 18.73
CA TYR A 632 -11.15 -3.60 18.05
C TYR A 632 -11.73 -2.42 18.78
N ASN A 633 -10.99 -1.30 18.79
CA ASN A 633 -11.35 -0.09 19.54
C ASN A 633 -11.77 -0.43 20.98
N LEU A 634 -10.97 -1.21 21.70
CA LEU A 634 -11.28 -1.72 23.05
C LEU A 634 -11.60 -0.60 24.04
N ALA A 635 -10.97 0.57 23.88
CA ALA A 635 -11.24 1.77 24.68
C ALA A 635 -12.56 2.46 24.32
N ASN A 636 -13.26 2.00 23.27
CA ASN A 636 -14.52 2.56 22.77
C ASN A 636 -14.45 4.07 22.52
N ARG A 637 -13.35 4.53 21.95
CA ARG A 637 -13.16 5.93 21.62
C ARG A 637 -14.03 6.33 20.44
N ARG A 638 -14.47 7.59 20.46
CA ARG A 638 -15.30 8.22 19.42
C ARG A 638 -14.44 9.17 18.56
N ASP A 639 -13.29 8.70 18.13
CA ASP A 639 -12.36 9.48 17.33
C ASP A 639 -12.78 9.45 15.84
N SER A 640 -12.16 10.28 15.01
CA SER A 640 -12.27 10.23 13.56
C SER A 640 -11.20 9.31 13.00
N ALA A 641 -11.54 8.50 12.01
CA ALA A 641 -10.57 7.75 11.21
C ALA A 641 -9.84 8.70 10.25
N ILE A 642 -10.58 9.68 9.72
CA ILE A 642 -10.06 10.73 8.86
C ILE A 642 -10.93 11.99 8.98
N ASP A 643 -10.32 13.16 8.77
CA ASP A 643 -10.97 14.45 8.71
C ASP A 643 -10.51 15.22 7.46
N TYR A 644 -11.45 15.93 6.85
CA TYR A 644 -11.25 16.89 5.75
C TYR A 644 -11.90 18.21 6.10
N TYR A 645 -11.54 19.31 5.42
CA TYR A 645 -12.21 20.60 5.56
C TYR A 645 -12.55 21.14 4.17
N TYR A 646 -13.82 21.29 3.89
CA TYR A 646 -14.34 21.82 2.63
C TYR A 646 -15.78 22.31 2.77
N ALA A 647 -16.25 23.04 1.75
CA ALA A 647 -17.64 23.50 1.67
C ALA A 647 -18.57 22.34 1.28
N SER A 648 -19.71 22.26 1.97
CA SER A 648 -20.80 21.34 1.61
C SER A 648 -22.15 21.98 1.90
N ARG A 649 -23.20 21.46 1.28
CA ARG A 649 -24.56 21.91 1.51
C ARG A 649 -25.50 20.74 1.78
N LEU A 650 -26.07 20.69 2.95
CA LEU A 650 -27.10 19.71 3.28
C LEU A 650 -28.43 20.06 2.62
N PRO A 651 -29.30 19.07 2.32
CA PRO A 651 -30.66 19.35 1.91
C PRO A 651 -31.37 20.25 2.93
N GLY A 652 -31.90 21.41 2.47
CA GLY A 652 -32.57 22.38 3.32
C GLY A 652 -31.69 23.55 3.81
N GLU A 653 -30.37 23.47 3.70
CA GLU A 653 -29.48 24.62 3.96
C GLU A 653 -29.61 25.67 2.84
N ALA A 654 -29.62 26.96 3.22
CA ALA A 654 -29.76 28.06 2.26
C ALA A 654 -28.50 28.29 1.41
N GLN A 655 -27.32 28.10 2.00
CA GLN A 655 -25.99 28.33 1.41
C GLN A 655 -25.04 27.21 1.76
N PRO A 656 -23.98 26.98 0.95
CA PRO A 656 -22.87 26.10 1.34
C PRO A 656 -22.20 26.58 2.64
N VAL A 657 -21.69 25.63 3.43
CA VAL A 657 -20.99 25.88 4.70
C VAL A 657 -19.66 25.14 4.70
N ASP A 658 -18.57 25.89 4.96
CA ASP A 658 -17.26 25.30 5.23
C ASP A 658 -17.25 24.60 6.58
N ASP A 659 -16.87 23.32 6.61
CA ASP A 659 -16.90 22.55 7.84
C ASP A 659 -15.87 21.39 7.80
N ILE A 660 -15.59 20.84 8.98
CA ILE A 660 -14.88 19.54 9.08
C ILE A 660 -15.83 18.44 8.68
N HIS A 661 -15.42 17.63 7.71
CA HIS A 661 -16.09 16.40 7.32
C HIS A 661 -15.25 15.21 7.78
N PHE A 662 -15.87 14.30 8.50
CA PHE A 662 -15.15 13.18 9.09
C PHE A 662 -15.80 11.83 8.79
N HIS A 663 -14.97 10.79 8.72
CA HIS A 663 -15.43 9.41 8.80
C HIS A 663 -15.09 8.88 10.20
N PRO A 664 -16.06 8.31 10.96
CA PRO A 664 -15.81 7.86 12.33
C PRO A 664 -14.93 6.60 12.36
N VAL A 665 -14.13 6.46 13.42
CA VAL A 665 -13.57 5.17 13.78
C VAL A 665 -14.72 4.24 14.16
N GLU A 666 -14.63 2.97 13.75
CA GLU A 666 -15.63 1.96 14.08
C GLU A 666 -15.80 1.84 15.59
N SER A 667 -17.04 1.59 16.03
CA SER A 667 -17.34 1.32 17.43
C SER A 667 -16.61 0.07 17.92
N ARG A 668 -16.41 -0.03 19.25
CA ARG A 668 -15.82 -1.24 19.85
C ARG A 668 -16.54 -2.49 19.35
N SER A 669 -15.76 -3.44 18.85
CA SER A 669 -16.29 -4.69 18.33
C SER A 669 -15.41 -5.88 18.70
N LEU A 670 -16.04 -7.05 18.76
CA LEU A 670 -15.40 -8.33 19.03
C LEU A 670 -15.65 -9.29 17.87
N ARG A 671 -14.64 -10.08 17.54
CA ARG A 671 -14.73 -11.20 16.60
C ARG A 671 -14.24 -12.48 17.28
N LEU A 672 -14.91 -13.58 17.02
CA LEU A 672 -14.54 -14.91 17.47
C LEU A 672 -14.24 -15.75 16.24
N THR A 673 -13.06 -16.37 16.21
CA THR A 673 -12.62 -17.22 15.09
C THR A 673 -12.20 -18.58 15.60
N LEU A 674 -12.69 -19.63 14.97
CA LEU A 674 -12.22 -21.00 15.14
C LEU A 674 -11.26 -21.30 14.00
N VAL A 675 -10.06 -21.74 14.31
CA VAL A 675 -9.02 -22.11 13.35
C VAL A 675 -8.65 -23.57 13.53
N LYS A 676 -8.75 -24.35 12.46
CA LYS A 676 -8.32 -25.75 12.38
C LYS A 676 -7.16 -25.87 11.40
N ASN A 677 -6.01 -26.31 11.88
CA ASN A 677 -4.90 -26.76 11.05
C ASN A 677 -5.02 -28.26 10.77
N PHE A 678 -4.62 -28.75 9.60
CA PHE A 678 -4.74 -30.14 9.20
C PHE A 678 -3.63 -30.57 8.21
#